data_756b5f1f7a29317349f3475dd288c64b
#
_entry.id   756b5f1f7a29317349f3475dd288c64b
#
_cell.length_a   1.000
_cell.length_b   1.000
_cell.length_c   1.000
_cell.angle_alpha   90.00
_cell.angle_beta   90.00
_cell.angle_gamma   90.00
#
_symmetry.space_group_name_H-M   'P 1'
#
loop_
_entity.id
_entity.type
_entity.pdbx_description
1 polymer ?
#
loop_
_entity_poly.entity_id
_entity_poly.type
_entity_poly.pdbx_seq_one_letter_code
_entity_poly.pdbx_strand_id
1 'polypeptide(L)'
;MSDGINPPIQTVMLPQHRWQIAPSHPFQATTLAAGITLTPFDATSPLLAQVLMNRGIETVEQAELFIHPETAELPSPLTEFPDLEISLDILVEAIDRQSKIAICGDYDADGMTSTAVLLRALSALGADVDYAIPSRMSDGYGINKRIVEEFHAEGVKLIITVDNGISAVAAIARAVELGLQVIITDHHDLPQVLPPANAILNPKLIAESSVYRAIAGVGVAYLLALELAQRLGKPSLSDELLELFTLGTIADLAPLTGINRRLVKQGLQLLPNSQVIGIQALIQMSGTQGAEREPPTFYAAVNHPHPKALSLGDRDFESGSSPSSEGSKRKNLKSSHAMKPEDIGFRLGPRINAIGRIDDPQIIIDLLTTQDMGVALARAIQCEQVNKQRQDMCARIEQEAIDLIEQGTYHIKQNRVLVIVHPGWHHGVIGIVASRLVERYGVPVFIGTNEDEHHIRGSARSIPEFNVFQALEYCHDLLGKYGGHRAAGGFSLPTENLANFQQRLSEFAHKCLEVEHLKHLVKIDTKADLAAINSSLYTQIDAIHPCGMENPDPVFWTANVRVLEQKIVGKGHLKFTVNTPEFPQGIKAIAWRFGDYYPLPQYLDIAYKLKENNWKDSRTIELEVVSVRLPVAAPTYKFNYQERDYDCSMSDDRERLTIVNAQGQTLAIAKGQKLAKLSAPSAPTTTIDITQTYYFDLIKTAMQTLQVS
;
A
#
# COMPACT_ATOMS: atom_id res chain seq x y z
N MET A 1 39.15 -32.55 -36.28
CA MET A 1 38.27 -31.43 -36.53
C MET A 1 37.09 -31.59 -35.59
N SER A 2 37.17 -30.97 -34.45
CA SER A 2 36.08 -30.97 -33.45
C SER A 2 35.39 -29.62 -33.52
N ASP A 3 34.17 -29.67 -34.08
CA ASP A 3 33.28 -28.53 -34.13
C ASP A 3 32.92 -28.10 -32.72
N GLY A 4 33.42 -26.94 -32.31
CA GLY A 4 33.03 -26.30 -31.07
C GLY A 4 31.59 -25.78 -31.19
N ILE A 5 30.64 -26.55 -30.64
CA ILE A 5 29.28 -26.12 -30.42
C ILE A 5 29.34 -25.05 -29.32
N ASN A 6 29.21 -23.80 -29.69
CA ASN A 6 28.93 -22.73 -28.72
C ASN A 6 27.66 -23.10 -27.93
N PRO A 7 27.67 -23.09 -26.59
CA PRO A 7 26.45 -23.30 -25.84
C PRO A 7 25.41 -22.25 -26.25
N PRO A 8 24.11 -22.61 -26.30
CA PRO A 8 23.08 -21.66 -26.67
C PRO A 8 23.13 -20.46 -25.69
N ILE A 9 23.09 -19.26 -26.22
CA ILE A 9 22.96 -18.03 -25.45
C ILE A 9 21.69 -18.18 -24.62
N GLN A 10 21.84 -18.46 -23.32
CA GLN A 10 20.70 -18.47 -22.39
C GLN A 10 20.10 -17.06 -22.45
N THR A 11 18.91 -16.97 -23.00
CA THR A 11 18.14 -15.73 -23.01
C THR A 11 17.86 -15.39 -21.54
N VAL A 12 18.55 -14.37 -21.03
CA VAL A 12 18.37 -13.91 -19.65
C VAL A 12 16.96 -13.38 -19.52
N MET A 13 16.11 -14.06 -18.75
CA MET A 13 14.77 -13.56 -18.44
C MET A 13 14.90 -12.57 -17.28
N LEU A 14 14.42 -11.35 -17.46
CA LEU A 14 14.28 -10.34 -16.43
C LEU A 14 12.81 -9.90 -16.34
N PRO A 15 12.37 -9.38 -15.17
CA PRO A 15 11.03 -8.84 -15.05
C PRO A 15 10.83 -7.70 -16.05
N GLN A 16 9.74 -7.76 -16.80
CA GLN A 16 9.38 -6.70 -17.74
C GLN A 16 8.60 -5.62 -17.01
N HIS A 17 9.30 -4.75 -16.29
CA HIS A 17 8.70 -3.62 -15.59
C HIS A 17 8.89 -2.32 -16.38
N ARG A 18 7.89 -1.44 -16.28
CA ARG A 18 7.94 -0.08 -16.79
C ARG A 18 8.39 0.85 -15.65
N TRP A 19 9.56 1.48 -15.80
CA TRP A 19 10.09 2.41 -14.81
C TRP A 19 9.60 3.83 -15.12
N GLN A 20 8.98 4.46 -14.14
CA GLN A 20 8.64 5.88 -14.16
C GLN A 20 9.52 6.57 -13.12
N ILE A 21 10.60 7.21 -13.60
CA ILE A 21 11.54 7.92 -12.76
C ILE A 21 11.05 9.36 -12.63
N ALA A 22 10.90 9.84 -11.39
CA ALA A 22 10.54 11.22 -11.13
C ALA A 22 11.63 12.20 -11.58
N PRO A 23 11.28 13.45 -11.93
CA PRO A 23 12.25 14.47 -12.30
C PRO A 23 13.29 14.71 -11.21
N SER A 24 14.54 14.91 -11.61
CA SER A 24 15.64 15.22 -10.70
C SER A 24 15.86 16.74 -10.63
N HIS A 25 15.95 17.27 -9.41
CA HIS A 25 16.15 18.70 -9.14
C HIS A 25 17.29 18.90 -8.12
N PRO A 26 18.54 18.49 -8.43
CA PRO A 26 19.62 18.37 -7.44
C PRO A 26 19.98 19.70 -6.77
N PHE A 27 19.92 20.81 -7.49
CA PHE A 27 20.21 22.14 -6.94
C PHE A 27 19.12 22.56 -5.92
N GLN A 28 17.85 22.45 -6.29
CA GLN A 28 16.72 22.77 -5.41
C GLN A 28 16.68 21.83 -4.22
N ALA A 29 16.92 20.54 -4.42
CA ALA A 29 16.98 19.54 -3.35
C ALA A 29 18.12 19.85 -2.35
N THR A 30 19.28 20.28 -2.81
CA THR A 30 20.37 20.70 -1.92
C THR A 30 20.00 21.97 -1.14
N THR A 31 19.34 22.93 -1.78
CA THR A 31 18.86 24.16 -1.14
C THR A 31 17.80 23.85 -0.09
N LEU A 32 16.82 23.02 -0.41
CA LEU A 32 15.78 22.61 0.52
C LEU A 32 16.37 21.83 1.73
N ALA A 33 17.28 20.88 1.45
CA ALA A 33 17.96 20.10 2.48
C ALA A 33 18.73 20.98 3.49
N ALA A 34 19.37 22.04 3.01
CA ALA A 34 20.12 22.97 3.87
C ALA A 34 19.23 23.77 4.85
N GLY A 35 17.94 23.91 4.54
CA GLY A 35 16.98 24.59 5.41
C GLY A 35 16.28 23.67 6.41
N ILE A 36 16.20 22.36 6.14
CA ILE A 36 15.49 21.41 7.01
C ILE A 36 16.41 21.00 8.18
N THR A 37 15.90 21.08 9.40
CA THR A 37 16.61 20.63 10.61
C THR A 37 16.03 19.32 11.11
N LEU A 38 16.81 18.24 10.99
CA LEU A 38 16.44 16.91 11.49
C LEU A 38 17.37 16.52 12.65
N THR A 39 16.90 16.59 13.87
CA THR A 39 17.67 16.06 15.01
C THR A 39 17.66 14.52 15.01
N PRO A 40 18.78 13.82 15.28
CA PRO A 40 20.07 14.37 15.76
C PRO A 40 21.13 14.61 14.66
N PHE A 41 20.74 14.90 13.42
CA PHE A 41 21.66 15.04 12.30
C PHE A 41 22.17 16.46 12.13
N ASP A 42 23.47 16.61 11.79
CA ASP A 42 24.08 17.89 11.52
C ASP A 42 23.66 18.48 10.16
N ALA A 43 23.22 17.61 9.23
CA ALA A 43 22.76 18.01 7.89
C ALA A 43 21.71 17.03 7.34
N THR A 44 20.72 17.57 6.67
CA THR A 44 19.70 16.80 5.95
C THR A 44 20.23 16.38 4.58
N SER A 45 19.93 15.12 4.21
CA SER A 45 20.36 14.57 2.91
C SER A 45 19.60 15.21 1.75
N PRO A 46 20.29 15.62 0.66
CA PRO A 46 19.62 16.05 -0.57
C PRO A 46 18.71 14.96 -1.19
N LEU A 47 18.98 13.67 -0.91
CA LEU A 47 18.11 12.57 -1.36
C LEU A 47 16.73 12.61 -0.65
N LEU A 48 16.70 12.90 0.65
CA LEU A 48 15.44 13.12 1.36
C LEU A 48 14.69 14.32 0.78
N ALA A 49 15.37 15.46 0.59
CA ALA A 49 14.76 16.66 0.04
C ALA A 49 14.20 16.41 -1.38
N GLN A 50 14.91 15.65 -2.22
CA GLN A 50 14.41 15.26 -3.55
C GLN A 50 13.13 14.41 -3.45
N VAL A 51 13.07 13.46 -2.51
CA VAL A 51 11.86 12.65 -2.26
C VAL A 51 10.70 13.56 -1.83
N LEU A 52 10.94 14.52 -0.94
CA LEU A 52 9.92 15.48 -0.50
C LEU A 52 9.42 16.35 -1.66
N MET A 53 10.31 16.88 -2.49
CA MET A 53 9.95 17.66 -3.67
C MET A 53 9.10 16.88 -4.66
N ASN A 54 9.40 15.61 -4.90
CA ASN A 54 8.60 14.74 -5.76
C ASN A 54 7.20 14.44 -5.21
N ARG A 55 6.94 14.80 -3.95
CA ARG A 55 5.63 14.74 -3.27
C ARG A 55 4.94 16.12 -3.21
N GLY A 56 5.48 17.13 -3.91
CA GLY A 56 4.95 18.49 -3.93
C GLY A 56 5.32 19.34 -2.71
N ILE A 57 6.34 18.92 -1.95
CA ILE A 57 6.84 19.63 -0.76
C ILE A 57 8.08 20.41 -1.18
N GLU A 58 7.92 21.72 -1.38
CA GLU A 58 8.94 22.56 -2.01
C GLU A 58 9.59 23.58 -1.07
N THR A 59 8.99 23.81 0.12
CA THR A 59 9.52 24.76 1.11
C THR A 59 9.92 24.06 2.40
N VAL A 60 10.79 24.73 3.19
CA VAL A 60 11.25 24.23 4.49
C VAL A 60 10.08 24.06 5.46
N GLU A 61 9.15 25.02 5.49
CA GLU A 61 7.98 25.00 6.35
C GLU A 61 7.06 23.81 6.03
N GLN A 62 6.85 23.55 4.73
CA GLN A 62 6.09 22.37 4.28
C GLN A 62 6.78 21.07 4.69
N ALA A 63 8.13 21.01 4.54
CA ALA A 63 8.90 19.83 4.89
C ALA A 63 8.87 19.54 6.41
N GLU A 64 9.05 20.56 7.23
CA GLU A 64 8.97 20.45 8.69
C GLU A 64 7.56 20.01 9.12
N LEU A 65 6.51 20.60 8.55
CA LEU A 65 5.14 20.20 8.82
C LEU A 65 4.84 18.77 8.37
N PHE A 66 5.40 18.32 7.25
CA PHE A 66 5.24 16.95 6.76
C PHE A 66 5.95 15.94 7.66
N ILE A 67 7.15 16.27 8.14
CA ILE A 67 7.94 15.42 9.01
C ILE A 67 7.38 15.44 10.45
N HIS A 68 6.93 16.60 10.92
CA HIS A 68 6.38 16.85 12.26
C HIS A 68 4.92 17.31 12.20
N PRO A 69 3.98 16.47 11.70
CA PRO A 69 2.59 16.86 11.51
C PRO A 69 1.87 17.17 12.85
N GLU A 70 2.43 16.76 13.97
CA GLU A 70 1.97 17.09 15.32
C GLU A 70 2.07 18.59 15.65
N THR A 71 2.92 19.34 14.96
CA THR A 71 3.11 20.78 15.18
C THR A 71 2.08 21.64 14.47
N ALA A 72 1.30 21.05 13.54
CA ALA A 72 0.26 21.79 12.81
C ALA A 72 -0.85 22.29 13.75
N GLU A 73 -1.27 23.54 13.57
CA GLU A 73 -2.57 23.99 14.08
C GLU A 73 -3.66 23.46 13.15
N LEU A 74 -4.62 22.72 13.72
CA LEU A 74 -5.73 22.18 12.96
C LEU A 74 -6.96 23.04 13.16
N PRO A 75 -7.76 23.29 12.10
CA PRO A 75 -9.07 23.89 12.26
C PRO A 75 -9.96 23.00 13.13
N SER A 76 -10.86 23.59 13.89
CA SER A 76 -11.81 22.80 14.69
C SER A 76 -12.72 21.96 13.79
N PRO A 77 -12.94 20.68 14.09
CA PRO A 77 -13.91 19.86 13.36
C PRO A 77 -15.31 20.47 13.34
N LEU A 78 -15.69 21.22 14.39
CA LEU A 78 -16.98 21.93 14.49
C LEU A 78 -17.15 23.02 13.42
N THR A 79 -16.04 23.59 12.92
CA THR A 79 -16.08 24.56 11.83
C THR A 79 -16.05 23.93 10.44
N GLU A 80 -15.54 22.71 10.34
CA GLU A 80 -15.37 22.00 9.08
C GLU A 80 -16.59 21.17 8.69
N PHE A 81 -17.20 20.46 9.67
CA PHE A 81 -18.36 19.60 9.44
C PHE A 81 -19.66 20.32 9.82
N PRO A 82 -20.51 20.71 8.85
CA PRO A 82 -21.70 21.51 9.10
C PRO A 82 -22.68 20.89 10.10
N ASP A 83 -22.84 19.55 10.07
CA ASP A 83 -23.81 18.85 10.91
C ASP A 83 -23.20 18.28 12.20
N LEU A 84 -21.92 18.60 12.52
CA LEU A 84 -21.29 18.04 13.73
C LEU A 84 -21.94 18.60 15.01
N GLU A 85 -22.21 19.90 15.07
CA GLU A 85 -22.88 20.53 16.22
C GLU A 85 -24.26 19.92 16.47
N ILE A 86 -25.07 19.77 15.40
CA ILE A 86 -26.40 19.12 15.47
C ILE A 86 -26.30 17.68 15.93
N SER A 87 -25.29 16.96 15.43
CA SER A 87 -25.04 15.55 15.84
C SER A 87 -24.75 15.45 17.34
N LEU A 88 -23.93 16.38 17.87
CA LEU A 88 -23.60 16.42 19.29
C LEU A 88 -24.83 16.75 20.15
N ASP A 89 -25.69 17.70 19.71
CA ASP A 89 -26.91 18.03 20.43
C ASP A 89 -27.88 16.85 20.50
N ILE A 90 -28.09 16.14 19.39
CA ILE A 90 -28.91 14.93 19.34
C ILE A 90 -28.37 13.84 20.29
N LEU A 91 -27.04 13.64 20.31
CA LEU A 91 -26.40 12.64 21.18
C LEU A 91 -26.50 12.99 22.65
N VAL A 92 -26.27 14.26 23.03
CA VAL A 92 -26.40 14.73 24.41
C VAL A 92 -27.86 14.55 24.88
N GLU A 93 -28.84 14.94 24.05
CA GLU A 93 -30.26 14.74 24.37
C GLU A 93 -30.62 13.26 24.54
N ALA A 94 -30.08 12.37 23.67
CA ALA A 94 -30.32 10.94 23.76
C ALA A 94 -29.72 10.33 25.05
N ILE A 95 -28.52 10.76 25.44
CA ILE A 95 -27.83 10.34 26.67
C ILE A 95 -28.61 10.84 27.90
N ASP A 96 -28.98 12.11 27.95
CA ASP A 96 -29.69 12.71 29.08
C ASP A 96 -31.07 12.07 29.30
N ARG A 97 -31.74 11.67 28.22
CA ARG A 97 -33.04 11.01 28.25
C ARG A 97 -32.94 9.51 28.41
N GLN A 98 -31.76 8.91 28.47
CA GLN A 98 -31.51 7.47 28.46
C GLN A 98 -32.28 6.77 27.32
N SER A 99 -32.28 7.42 26.13
CA SER A 99 -32.89 6.87 24.94
C SER A 99 -31.98 5.79 24.34
N LYS A 100 -32.57 4.65 23.93
CA LYS A 100 -31.79 3.57 23.30
C LYS A 100 -31.23 4.04 21.97
N ILE A 101 -29.91 3.96 21.83
CA ILE A 101 -29.13 4.29 20.64
C ILE A 101 -28.70 2.98 19.96
N ALA A 102 -28.80 2.89 18.64
CA ALA A 102 -28.24 1.75 17.90
C ALA A 102 -27.20 2.21 16.87
N ILE A 103 -26.05 1.56 16.86
CA ILE A 103 -24.99 1.75 15.86
C ILE A 103 -25.18 0.71 14.75
N CYS A 104 -25.33 1.14 13.50
CA CYS A 104 -25.30 0.24 12.34
C CYS A 104 -23.94 0.34 11.63
N GLY A 105 -23.09 -0.66 11.83
CA GLY A 105 -21.75 -0.72 11.26
C GLY A 105 -21.66 -1.34 9.87
N ASP A 106 -20.42 -1.51 9.37
CA ASP A 106 -20.11 -2.37 8.24
C ASP A 106 -19.16 -3.51 8.65
N TYR A 107 -19.04 -4.52 7.81
CA TYR A 107 -18.36 -5.79 8.11
C TYR A 107 -16.85 -5.79 7.83
N ASP A 108 -16.26 -4.72 7.35
CA ASP A 108 -14.81 -4.63 7.18
C ASP A 108 -14.10 -3.97 8.37
N ALA A 109 -12.79 -3.83 8.29
CA ALA A 109 -12.03 -3.32 9.43
C ALA A 109 -12.36 -1.86 9.74
N ASP A 110 -12.70 -1.03 8.75
CA ASP A 110 -13.09 0.36 8.99
C ASP A 110 -14.44 0.42 9.71
N GLY A 111 -15.46 -0.26 9.19
CA GLY A 111 -16.78 -0.33 9.82
C GLY A 111 -16.76 -0.93 11.22
N MET A 112 -16.02 -2.04 11.41
CA MET A 112 -15.91 -2.69 12.74
C MET A 112 -15.14 -1.84 13.75
N THR A 113 -14.05 -1.16 13.36
CA THR A 113 -13.33 -0.24 14.27
C THR A 113 -14.12 1.02 14.53
N SER A 114 -14.86 1.54 13.56
CA SER A 114 -15.81 2.66 13.73
C SER A 114 -16.90 2.33 14.75
N THR A 115 -17.49 1.14 14.64
CA THR A 115 -18.47 0.62 15.60
C THR A 115 -17.87 0.53 17.01
N ALA A 116 -16.66 -0.03 17.14
CA ALA A 116 -15.96 -0.15 18.42
C ALA A 116 -15.62 1.22 19.03
N VAL A 117 -15.22 2.22 18.22
CA VAL A 117 -14.97 3.60 18.66
C VAL A 117 -16.22 4.19 19.31
N LEU A 118 -17.35 4.18 18.60
CA LEU A 118 -18.60 4.78 19.12
C LEU A 118 -19.17 3.97 20.28
N LEU A 119 -19.14 2.63 20.23
CA LEU A 119 -19.65 1.78 21.29
C LEU A 119 -18.89 2.01 22.61
N ARG A 120 -17.55 2.09 22.57
CA ARG A 120 -16.73 2.40 23.73
C ARG A 120 -16.98 3.82 24.25
N ALA A 121 -17.02 4.81 23.37
CA ALA A 121 -17.24 6.20 23.75
C ALA A 121 -18.62 6.39 24.39
N LEU A 122 -19.69 5.95 23.71
CA LEU A 122 -21.06 6.13 24.18
C LEU A 122 -21.31 5.38 25.49
N SER A 123 -20.81 4.13 25.62
CA SER A 123 -20.92 3.36 26.87
C SER A 123 -20.18 4.05 28.02
N ALA A 124 -18.98 4.58 27.79
CA ALA A 124 -18.21 5.32 28.81
C ALA A 124 -18.90 6.64 29.20
N LEU A 125 -19.66 7.23 28.29
CA LEU A 125 -20.46 8.45 28.53
C LEU A 125 -21.82 8.16 29.16
N GLY A 126 -22.17 6.89 29.37
CA GLY A 126 -23.40 6.46 30.07
C GLY A 126 -24.63 6.33 29.17
N ALA A 127 -24.45 6.23 27.85
CA ALA A 127 -25.55 5.98 26.93
C ALA A 127 -26.07 4.52 27.03
N ASP A 128 -27.35 4.33 26.77
CA ASP A 128 -27.94 3.02 26.46
C ASP A 128 -27.72 2.73 24.98
N VAL A 129 -26.68 1.99 24.65
CA VAL A 129 -26.19 1.79 23.28
C VAL A 129 -26.09 0.30 22.92
N ASP A 130 -26.61 -0.02 21.74
CA ASP A 130 -26.56 -1.34 21.11
C ASP A 130 -26.02 -1.21 19.69
N TYR A 131 -25.77 -2.31 18.98
CA TYR A 131 -25.26 -2.26 17.62
C TYR A 131 -25.73 -3.42 16.75
N ALA A 132 -25.67 -3.25 15.43
CA ALA A 132 -25.79 -4.32 14.45
C ALA A 132 -24.78 -4.13 13.33
N ILE A 133 -24.22 -5.23 12.85
CA ILE A 133 -23.39 -5.24 11.65
C ILE A 133 -24.05 -6.18 10.64
N PRO A 134 -24.45 -5.65 9.46
CA PRO A 134 -25.06 -6.48 8.42
C PRO A 134 -24.08 -7.54 7.94
N SER A 135 -24.57 -8.77 7.75
CA SER A 135 -23.75 -9.85 7.22
C SER A 135 -23.53 -9.67 5.71
N ARG A 136 -22.29 -9.74 5.28
CA ARG A 136 -21.92 -9.71 3.85
C ARG A 136 -22.61 -10.81 3.05
N MET A 137 -22.94 -11.92 3.70
CA MET A 137 -23.51 -13.11 3.05
C MET A 137 -25.03 -12.98 2.86
N SER A 138 -25.77 -12.48 3.87
CA SER A 138 -27.23 -12.46 3.89
C SER A 138 -27.82 -11.07 3.63
N ASP A 139 -27.22 -10.01 4.16
CA ASP A 139 -27.82 -8.67 4.20
C ASP A 139 -27.29 -7.73 3.11
N GLY A 140 -26.07 -8.00 2.62
CA GLY A 140 -25.38 -7.11 1.72
C GLY A 140 -24.57 -6.05 2.45
N TYR A 141 -24.49 -4.85 1.89
CA TYR A 141 -23.71 -3.75 2.42
C TYR A 141 -24.57 -2.74 3.17
N GLY A 142 -24.16 -2.40 4.38
CA GLY A 142 -24.70 -1.30 5.17
C GLY A 142 -26.15 -1.46 5.63
N ILE A 143 -26.69 -0.36 6.16
CA ILE A 143 -28.05 -0.31 6.72
C ILE A 143 -29.12 -0.60 5.66
N ASN A 144 -30.10 -1.42 6.03
CA ASN A 144 -31.23 -1.77 5.16
C ASN A 144 -32.57 -1.70 5.93
N LYS A 145 -33.71 -1.81 5.20
CA LYS A 145 -35.03 -1.68 5.80
C LYS A 145 -35.31 -2.70 6.91
N ARG A 146 -34.82 -3.94 6.78
CA ARG A 146 -34.99 -4.99 7.79
C ARG A 146 -34.34 -4.56 9.12
N ILE A 147 -33.09 -4.11 9.08
CA ILE A 147 -32.36 -3.66 10.27
C ILE A 147 -33.07 -2.45 10.93
N VAL A 148 -33.55 -1.51 10.12
CA VAL A 148 -34.34 -0.36 10.63
C VAL A 148 -35.59 -0.80 11.36
N GLU A 149 -36.33 -1.77 10.81
CA GLU A 149 -37.56 -2.30 11.42
C GLU A 149 -37.27 -3.08 12.70
N GLU A 150 -36.18 -3.85 12.76
CA GLU A 150 -35.71 -4.53 13.96
C GLU A 150 -35.35 -3.53 15.06
N PHE A 151 -34.56 -2.49 14.76
CA PHE A 151 -34.22 -1.45 15.71
C PHE A 151 -35.46 -0.72 16.24
N HIS A 152 -36.42 -0.42 15.37
CA HIS A 152 -37.68 0.18 15.80
C HIS A 152 -38.46 -0.75 16.76
N ALA A 153 -38.54 -2.05 16.45
CA ALA A 153 -39.23 -3.05 17.29
C ALA A 153 -38.53 -3.21 18.66
N GLU A 154 -37.22 -3.02 18.73
CA GLU A 154 -36.42 -3.04 19.95
C GLU A 154 -36.48 -1.76 20.78
N GLY A 155 -37.20 -0.75 20.29
CA GLY A 155 -37.42 0.53 21.01
C GLY A 155 -36.31 1.55 20.82
N VAL A 156 -35.42 1.36 19.87
CA VAL A 156 -34.38 2.34 19.47
C VAL A 156 -35.03 3.67 19.15
N LYS A 157 -34.36 4.77 19.50
CA LYS A 157 -34.79 6.15 19.21
C LYS A 157 -33.83 6.87 18.29
N LEU A 158 -32.56 6.53 18.34
CA LEU A 158 -31.50 7.11 17.52
C LEU A 158 -30.68 6.00 16.85
N ILE A 159 -30.55 6.07 15.53
CA ILE A 159 -29.64 5.25 14.74
C ILE A 159 -28.41 6.09 14.38
N ILE A 160 -27.22 5.50 14.55
CA ILE A 160 -25.98 6.07 14.04
C ILE A 160 -25.42 5.06 13.04
N THR A 161 -25.29 5.44 11.77
CA THR A 161 -24.56 4.60 10.83
C THR A 161 -23.08 4.94 10.89
N VAL A 162 -22.20 3.93 10.75
CA VAL A 162 -20.75 4.12 10.68
C VAL A 162 -20.19 3.40 9.48
N ASP A 163 -19.41 4.12 8.67
CA ASP A 163 -18.81 3.62 7.43
C ASP A 163 -19.85 3.11 6.40
N ASN A 164 -21.06 3.58 6.51
CA ASN A 164 -22.16 3.30 5.58
C ASN A 164 -23.29 4.31 5.78
N GLY A 165 -24.31 4.23 4.93
CA GLY A 165 -25.55 4.99 5.11
C GLY A 165 -25.75 6.08 4.08
N ILE A 166 -24.69 6.70 3.54
CA ILE A 166 -24.81 7.82 2.60
C ILE A 166 -25.60 7.47 1.32
N SER A 167 -25.54 6.23 0.88
CA SER A 167 -26.28 5.74 -0.29
C SER A 167 -27.58 5.01 0.07
N ALA A 168 -27.90 4.85 1.37
CA ALA A 168 -29.02 4.05 1.85
C ALA A 168 -30.34 4.84 1.94
N VAL A 169 -30.66 5.66 0.95
CA VAL A 169 -31.80 6.60 0.94
C VAL A 169 -33.12 5.94 1.37
N ALA A 170 -33.43 4.74 0.84
CA ALA A 170 -34.69 4.06 1.14
C ALA A 170 -34.75 3.50 2.56
N ALA A 171 -33.62 3.10 3.16
CA ALA A 171 -33.57 2.62 4.55
C ALA A 171 -33.69 3.80 5.53
N ILE A 172 -32.98 4.90 5.26
CA ILE A 172 -33.04 6.10 6.09
C ILE A 172 -34.43 6.75 6.03
N ALA A 173 -35.05 6.84 4.85
CA ALA A 173 -36.43 7.31 4.73
C ALA A 173 -37.39 6.45 5.57
N ARG A 174 -37.20 5.12 5.58
CA ARG A 174 -38.01 4.21 6.41
C ARG A 174 -37.78 4.46 7.90
N ALA A 175 -36.57 4.74 8.35
CA ALA A 175 -36.27 5.12 9.74
C ALA A 175 -37.02 6.39 10.14
N VAL A 176 -37.01 7.42 9.31
CA VAL A 176 -37.72 8.67 9.54
C VAL A 176 -39.24 8.46 9.57
N GLU A 177 -39.80 7.64 8.67
CA GLU A 177 -41.22 7.26 8.68
C GLU A 177 -41.64 6.59 10.01
N LEU A 178 -40.75 5.81 10.62
CA LEU A 178 -40.95 5.17 11.90
C LEU A 178 -40.69 6.09 13.11
N GLY A 179 -40.31 7.34 12.87
CA GLY A 179 -40.06 8.33 13.92
C GLY A 179 -38.70 8.15 14.61
N LEU A 180 -37.75 7.47 13.98
CA LEU A 180 -36.38 7.32 14.47
C LEU A 180 -35.54 8.54 14.03
N GLN A 181 -34.67 9.02 14.91
CA GLN A 181 -33.62 9.96 14.52
C GLN A 181 -32.46 9.19 13.89
N VAL A 182 -31.76 9.82 12.93
CA VAL A 182 -30.64 9.20 12.23
C VAL A 182 -29.48 10.18 12.10
N ILE A 183 -28.29 9.76 12.53
CA ILE A 183 -27.00 10.40 12.25
C ILE A 183 -26.22 9.47 11.32
N ILE A 184 -25.79 9.97 10.18
CA ILE A 184 -24.92 9.23 9.26
C ILE A 184 -23.48 9.69 9.49
N THR A 185 -22.58 8.73 9.79
CA THR A 185 -21.13 8.91 9.72
C THR A 185 -20.57 8.00 8.63
N ASP A 186 -20.11 8.59 7.52
CA ASP A 186 -19.72 7.86 6.34
C ASP A 186 -18.62 8.64 5.60
N HIS A 187 -17.85 8.01 4.74
CA HIS A 187 -16.80 8.63 3.90
C HIS A 187 -16.93 8.27 2.42
N HIS A 188 -17.88 7.44 2.06
CA HIS A 188 -18.13 7.02 0.68
C HIS A 188 -18.61 8.16 -0.21
N ASP A 189 -18.56 7.94 -1.53
CA ASP A 189 -18.98 8.93 -2.54
C ASP A 189 -20.45 9.28 -2.40
N LEU A 190 -20.76 10.56 -2.63
CA LEU A 190 -22.10 11.10 -2.45
C LEU A 190 -23.04 10.59 -3.57
N PRO A 191 -24.24 10.13 -3.24
CA PRO A 191 -25.27 9.83 -4.23
C PRO A 191 -25.84 11.12 -4.84
N GLN A 192 -26.61 11.00 -5.91
CA GLN A 192 -27.30 12.15 -6.54
C GLN A 192 -28.29 12.84 -5.58
N VAL A 193 -28.91 12.07 -4.68
CA VAL A 193 -29.84 12.56 -3.68
C VAL A 193 -29.39 12.05 -2.32
N LEU A 194 -29.11 12.95 -1.40
CA LEU A 194 -28.74 12.58 -0.03
C LEU A 194 -29.92 11.95 0.72
N PRO A 195 -29.67 10.99 1.63
CA PRO A 195 -30.70 10.42 2.48
C PRO A 195 -31.26 11.46 3.46
N PRO A 196 -32.56 11.35 3.85
CA PRO A 196 -33.22 12.34 4.72
C PRO A 196 -32.87 12.13 6.21
N ALA A 197 -31.58 12.06 6.56
CA ALA A 197 -31.10 11.91 7.92
C ALA A 197 -31.21 13.24 8.70
N ASN A 198 -31.17 13.19 10.03
CA ASN A 198 -31.16 14.37 10.90
C ASN A 198 -29.82 15.09 10.85
N ALA A 199 -28.72 14.34 10.64
CA ALA A 199 -27.39 14.88 10.45
C ALA A 199 -26.56 13.95 9.57
N ILE A 200 -25.65 14.50 8.76
CA ILE A 200 -24.76 13.75 7.87
C ILE A 200 -23.32 14.25 8.04
N LEU A 201 -22.48 13.41 8.60
CA LEU A 201 -21.05 13.64 8.71
C LEU A 201 -20.34 12.84 7.62
N ASN A 202 -19.96 13.53 6.54
CA ASN A 202 -19.21 12.91 5.46
C ASN A 202 -18.15 13.91 4.96
N PRO A 203 -16.86 13.51 4.89
CA PRO A 203 -15.77 14.38 4.46
C PRO A 203 -15.91 14.88 3.01
N LYS A 204 -16.78 14.29 2.20
CA LYS A 204 -17.07 14.77 0.84
C LYS A 204 -18.11 15.89 0.78
N LEU A 205 -18.69 16.28 1.91
CA LEU A 205 -19.54 17.45 2.05
C LEU A 205 -18.81 18.72 2.49
N ILE A 206 -17.54 18.58 2.92
CA ILE A 206 -16.70 19.71 3.33
C ILE A 206 -15.80 20.19 2.18
N ALA A 207 -15.09 21.31 2.37
CA ALA A 207 -14.21 21.87 1.36
C ALA A 207 -13.14 20.89 0.87
N GLU A 208 -12.82 20.87 -0.43
CA GLU A 208 -11.78 20.00 -0.99
C GLU A 208 -10.39 20.28 -0.40
N SER A 209 -10.13 21.50 0.03
CA SER A 209 -8.88 21.92 0.67
C SER A 209 -8.81 21.60 2.16
N SER A 210 -9.88 21.06 2.78
CA SER A 210 -9.91 20.71 4.19
C SER A 210 -8.93 19.58 4.51
N VAL A 211 -8.21 19.69 5.63
CA VAL A 211 -7.32 18.66 6.13
C VAL A 211 -8.06 17.36 6.53
N TYR A 212 -9.38 17.45 6.73
CA TYR A 212 -10.26 16.33 7.06
C TYR A 212 -10.83 15.62 5.82
N ARG A 213 -10.57 16.13 4.61
CA ARG A 213 -11.18 15.63 3.36
C ARG A 213 -10.95 14.14 3.10
N ALA A 214 -9.82 13.59 3.57
CA ALA A 214 -9.36 12.22 3.28
C ALA A 214 -9.53 11.24 4.45
N ILE A 215 -10.31 11.58 5.49
CA ILE A 215 -10.52 10.66 6.62
C ILE A 215 -11.42 9.48 6.21
N ALA A 216 -11.13 8.29 6.78
CA ALA A 216 -11.93 7.09 6.64
C ALA A 216 -13.18 7.13 7.53
N GLY A 217 -14.07 6.13 7.44
CA GLY A 217 -15.26 6.03 8.28
C GLY A 217 -14.93 6.07 9.77
N VAL A 218 -13.87 5.34 10.19
CA VAL A 218 -13.38 5.38 11.58
C VAL A 218 -12.90 6.78 11.99
N GLY A 219 -12.39 7.57 11.04
CA GLY A 219 -11.99 8.94 11.31
C GLY A 219 -13.18 9.83 11.62
N VAL A 220 -14.29 9.69 10.89
CA VAL A 220 -15.54 10.42 11.15
C VAL A 220 -16.12 10.02 12.51
N ALA A 221 -16.18 8.71 12.78
CA ALA A 221 -16.65 8.19 14.08
C ALA A 221 -15.76 8.66 15.25
N TYR A 222 -14.42 8.67 15.05
CA TYR A 222 -13.47 9.17 16.03
C TYR A 222 -13.67 10.65 16.36
N LEU A 223 -13.82 11.51 15.34
CA LEU A 223 -14.07 12.95 15.56
C LEU A 223 -15.36 13.19 16.32
N LEU A 224 -16.45 12.51 15.95
CA LEU A 224 -17.74 12.61 16.65
C LEU A 224 -17.60 12.18 18.12
N ALA A 225 -16.94 11.06 18.38
CA ALA A 225 -16.71 10.53 19.73
C ALA A 225 -15.85 11.47 20.58
N LEU A 226 -14.78 12.04 19.99
CA LEU A 226 -13.86 12.94 20.66
C LEU A 226 -14.54 14.24 21.07
N GLU A 227 -15.27 14.89 20.15
CA GLU A 227 -16.00 16.13 20.41
C GLU A 227 -17.13 15.91 21.45
N LEU A 228 -17.81 14.77 21.38
CA LEU A 228 -18.83 14.41 22.38
C LEU A 228 -18.20 14.20 23.77
N ALA A 229 -17.07 13.48 23.85
CA ALA A 229 -16.35 13.28 25.10
C ALA A 229 -15.83 14.60 25.70
N GLN A 230 -15.37 15.51 24.85
CA GLN A 230 -14.93 16.83 25.29
C GLN A 230 -16.15 17.66 25.81
N ARG A 231 -17.27 17.67 25.10
CA ARG A 231 -18.49 18.37 25.50
C ARG A 231 -19.04 17.88 26.84
N LEU A 232 -18.95 16.57 27.12
CA LEU A 232 -19.38 15.95 28.36
C LEU A 232 -18.29 15.87 29.45
N GLY A 233 -17.13 16.52 29.23
CA GLY A 233 -16.07 16.65 30.24
C GLY A 233 -15.30 15.36 30.53
N LYS A 234 -15.23 14.41 29.57
CA LYS A 234 -14.49 13.13 29.69
C LYS A 234 -13.41 12.97 28.59
N PRO A 235 -12.43 13.87 28.48
CA PRO A 235 -11.41 13.82 27.43
C PRO A 235 -10.44 12.64 27.54
N SER A 236 -10.42 11.90 28.64
CA SER A 236 -9.48 10.77 28.88
C SER A 236 -9.65 9.56 27.95
N LEU A 237 -10.70 9.54 27.14
CA LEU A 237 -10.94 8.46 26.16
C LEU A 237 -10.08 8.57 24.90
N SER A 238 -9.38 9.69 24.69
CA SER A 238 -8.72 10.01 23.40
C SER A 238 -7.72 8.96 22.93
N ASP A 239 -6.89 8.41 23.85
CA ASP A 239 -5.81 7.49 23.47
C ASP A 239 -6.33 6.13 23.01
N GLU A 240 -7.29 5.54 23.74
CA GLU A 240 -7.92 4.26 23.35
C GLU A 240 -8.64 4.38 21.99
N LEU A 241 -9.35 5.49 21.76
CA LEU A 241 -10.05 5.74 20.52
C LEU A 241 -9.08 5.99 19.36
N LEU A 242 -7.91 6.63 19.64
CA LEU A 242 -6.86 6.86 18.64
C LEU A 242 -6.19 5.57 18.17
N GLU A 243 -6.06 4.58 19.04
CA GLU A 243 -5.57 3.25 18.66
C GLU A 243 -6.49 2.56 17.66
N LEU A 244 -7.81 2.59 17.91
CA LEU A 244 -8.83 2.05 17.01
C LEU A 244 -8.90 2.82 15.68
N PHE A 245 -8.86 4.16 15.73
CA PHE A 245 -8.74 5.01 14.56
C PHE A 245 -7.56 4.60 13.67
N THR A 246 -6.39 4.36 14.31
CA THR A 246 -5.16 3.99 13.60
C THR A 246 -5.29 2.65 12.89
N LEU A 247 -5.94 1.67 13.55
CA LEU A 247 -6.21 0.36 12.94
C LEU A 247 -7.13 0.46 11.73
N GLY A 248 -8.28 1.13 11.86
CA GLY A 248 -9.26 1.26 10.79
C GLY A 248 -8.70 2.04 9.61
N THR A 249 -8.13 3.23 9.86
CA THR A 249 -7.56 4.10 8.82
C THR A 249 -6.52 3.39 7.95
N ILE A 250 -5.62 2.60 8.57
CA ILE A 250 -4.59 1.86 7.81
C ILE A 250 -5.20 0.65 7.10
N ALA A 251 -6.14 -0.05 7.73
CA ALA A 251 -6.75 -1.24 7.16
C ALA A 251 -7.70 -0.93 5.99
N ASP A 252 -8.32 0.26 5.99
CA ASP A 252 -9.11 0.80 4.87
C ASP A 252 -8.24 1.33 3.70
N LEU A 253 -6.93 1.44 3.90
CA LEU A 253 -6.02 2.06 2.94
C LEU A 253 -6.32 3.55 2.69
N ALA A 254 -6.82 4.26 3.71
CA ALA A 254 -7.03 5.69 3.61
C ALA A 254 -5.71 6.45 3.35
N PRO A 255 -5.74 7.60 2.65
CA PRO A 255 -4.54 8.40 2.40
C PRO A 255 -3.81 8.78 3.69
N LEU A 256 -2.52 8.48 3.79
CA LEU A 256 -1.69 8.86 4.95
C LEU A 256 -1.10 10.27 4.78
N THR A 257 -1.99 11.22 4.53
CA THR A 257 -1.74 12.66 4.36
C THR A 257 -2.59 13.46 5.33
N GLY A 258 -2.37 14.76 5.47
CA GLY A 258 -3.17 15.65 6.30
C GLY A 258 -3.36 15.16 7.74
N ILE A 259 -4.60 15.15 8.21
CA ILE A 259 -4.95 14.71 9.57
C ILE A 259 -4.69 13.21 9.80
N ASN A 260 -4.93 12.36 8.79
CA ASN A 260 -4.65 10.93 8.90
C ASN A 260 -3.19 10.68 9.20
N ARG A 261 -2.27 11.37 8.52
CA ARG A 261 -0.83 11.27 8.79
C ARG A 261 -0.49 11.62 10.22
N ARG A 262 -1.04 12.75 10.73
CA ARG A 262 -0.82 13.20 12.10
C ARG A 262 -1.29 12.18 13.13
N LEU A 263 -2.56 11.79 13.05
CA LEU A 263 -3.18 10.90 14.03
C LEU A 263 -2.62 9.48 13.96
N VAL A 264 -2.38 8.95 12.75
CA VAL A 264 -1.75 7.64 12.56
C VAL A 264 -0.33 7.63 13.13
N LYS A 265 0.46 8.70 12.93
CA LYS A 265 1.80 8.80 13.51
C LYS A 265 1.79 8.71 15.03
N GLN A 266 0.83 9.35 15.68
CA GLN A 266 0.62 9.30 17.13
C GLN A 266 0.13 7.91 17.58
N GLY A 267 -0.89 7.36 16.93
CA GLY A 267 -1.46 6.07 17.29
C GLY A 267 -0.49 4.89 17.11
N LEU A 268 0.38 4.92 16.09
CA LEU A 268 1.44 3.91 15.92
C LEU A 268 2.44 3.88 17.09
N GLN A 269 2.59 4.96 17.84
CA GLN A 269 3.41 5.00 19.04
C GLN A 269 2.70 4.38 20.25
N LEU A 270 1.36 4.46 20.31
CA LEU A 270 0.55 3.89 21.40
C LEU A 270 0.40 2.37 21.26
N LEU A 271 0.18 1.87 20.05
CA LEU A 271 -0.16 0.47 19.77
C LEU A 271 0.78 -0.59 20.40
N PRO A 272 2.12 -0.41 20.46
CA PRO A 272 3.00 -1.40 21.13
C PRO A 272 2.67 -1.63 22.61
N ASN A 273 2.07 -0.63 23.26
CA ASN A 273 1.63 -0.67 24.66
C ASN A 273 0.14 -0.34 24.77
N SER A 274 -0.65 -0.84 23.83
CA SER A 274 -2.08 -0.55 23.69
C SER A 274 -2.84 -0.67 25.01
N GLN A 275 -3.76 0.24 25.26
CA GLN A 275 -4.69 0.18 26.37
C GLN A 275 -5.91 -0.70 26.05
N VAL A 276 -6.17 -0.95 24.77
CA VAL A 276 -7.25 -1.81 24.30
C VAL A 276 -6.80 -3.27 24.37
N ILE A 277 -7.35 -4.03 25.31
CA ILE A 277 -6.96 -5.43 25.60
C ILE A 277 -7.07 -6.31 24.33
N GLY A 278 -8.07 -6.09 23.49
CA GLY A 278 -8.24 -6.82 22.23
C GLY A 278 -7.11 -6.54 21.22
N ILE A 279 -6.60 -5.32 21.16
CA ILE A 279 -5.45 -4.96 20.31
C ILE A 279 -4.19 -5.64 20.84
N GLN A 280 -3.97 -5.66 22.17
CA GLN A 280 -2.84 -6.39 22.77
C GLN A 280 -2.89 -7.88 22.38
N ALA A 281 -4.05 -8.51 22.46
CA ALA A 281 -4.24 -9.91 22.09
C ALA A 281 -3.95 -10.15 20.59
N LEU A 282 -4.40 -9.27 19.69
CA LEU A 282 -4.09 -9.33 18.26
C LEU A 282 -2.60 -9.20 17.98
N ILE A 283 -1.91 -8.24 18.62
CA ILE A 283 -0.47 -8.03 18.47
C ILE A 283 0.30 -9.28 18.93
N GLN A 284 -0.09 -9.87 20.06
CA GLN A 284 0.51 -11.10 20.58
C GLN A 284 0.34 -12.26 19.59
N MET A 285 -0.86 -12.46 19.05
CA MET A 285 -1.17 -13.54 18.11
C MET A 285 -0.53 -13.34 16.74
N SER A 286 -0.36 -12.10 16.31
CA SER A 286 0.24 -11.79 15.01
C SER A 286 1.75 -11.99 14.92
N GLY A 287 2.43 -12.23 16.07
CA GLY A 287 3.89 -12.34 16.13
C GLY A 287 4.63 -11.04 15.82
N THR A 288 3.99 -9.89 15.97
CA THR A 288 4.59 -8.57 15.71
C THR A 288 5.67 -8.21 16.71
N GLN A 289 5.72 -8.86 17.86
CA GLN A 289 6.80 -8.71 18.85
C GLN A 289 7.85 -9.80 18.64
N GLY A 290 8.95 -9.50 17.93
CA GLY A 290 10.22 -10.25 18.01
C GLY A 290 10.49 -11.39 17.02
N ALA A 291 9.72 -11.62 15.98
CA ALA A 291 10.04 -12.59 14.95
C ALA A 291 10.76 -11.96 13.75
N GLU A 292 11.71 -12.70 13.14
CA GLU A 292 12.29 -12.35 11.85
C GLU A 292 11.16 -12.17 10.82
N ARG A 293 11.08 -10.96 10.25
CA ARG A 293 9.97 -10.55 9.39
C ARG A 293 10.23 -11.00 7.96
N GLU A 294 9.53 -12.02 7.49
CA GLU A 294 9.26 -12.11 6.06
C GLU A 294 8.20 -11.03 5.72
N PRO A 295 8.46 -10.12 4.76
CA PRO A 295 7.45 -9.14 4.37
C PRO A 295 6.24 -9.85 3.78
N PRO A 296 5.06 -9.28 4.04
CA PRO A 296 3.84 -9.80 3.47
C PRO A 296 3.82 -9.66 1.96
N THR A 297 3.20 -10.62 1.34
CA THR A 297 3.17 -10.95 -0.09
C THR A 297 2.32 -9.99 -0.94
N PHE A 298 2.48 -8.68 -0.84
CA PHE A 298 1.68 -7.73 -1.62
C PHE A 298 2.41 -7.07 -2.80
N TYR A 299 3.74 -7.27 -2.95
CA TYR A 299 4.53 -6.68 -4.02
C TYR A 299 5.43 -7.71 -4.71
N ALA A 300 4.92 -8.81 -5.21
CA ALA A 300 5.67 -9.63 -6.15
C ALA A 300 4.84 -10.82 -6.65
N ALA A 301 3.94 -10.60 -7.55
CA ALA A 301 3.37 -11.65 -8.36
C ALA A 301 3.30 -11.20 -9.81
N VAL A 302 4.44 -11.24 -10.50
CA VAL A 302 4.47 -11.13 -11.95
C VAL A 302 5.39 -12.21 -12.50
N ASN A 303 4.78 -13.07 -13.29
CA ASN A 303 5.34 -14.05 -14.23
C ASN A 303 5.98 -15.30 -13.65
N HIS A 304 5.28 -16.47 -13.76
CA HIS A 304 5.99 -17.76 -13.94
C HIS A 304 5.14 -18.85 -14.58
N PRO A 305 5.74 -19.65 -15.49
CA PRO A 305 5.25 -20.97 -15.81
C PRO A 305 5.85 -22.04 -14.88
N HIS A 306 4.99 -22.91 -14.37
CA HIS A 306 5.13 -24.20 -13.69
C HIS A 306 6.19 -24.49 -12.62
N PRO A 307 5.78 -24.97 -11.43
CA PRO A 307 6.58 -25.85 -10.60
C PRO A 307 6.24 -27.31 -10.81
N LYS A 308 7.26 -28.15 -11.05
CA LYS A 308 7.16 -29.60 -10.97
C LYS A 308 6.89 -30.03 -9.53
N ALA A 309 5.92 -30.94 -9.40
CA ALA A 309 5.57 -31.61 -8.15
C ALA A 309 6.79 -32.30 -7.53
N LEU A 310 7.06 -32.03 -6.26
CA LEU A 310 7.95 -32.81 -5.42
C LEU A 310 7.15 -33.47 -4.30
N SER A 311 7.29 -34.78 -4.24
CA SER A 311 6.64 -35.72 -3.35
C SER A 311 6.95 -35.48 -1.87
N LEU A 312 5.91 -35.62 -1.05
CA LEU A 312 5.97 -35.71 0.42
C LEU A 312 6.74 -36.95 0.84
N GLY A 313 7.79 -36.77 1.63
CA GLY A 313 8.45 -37.79 2.39
C GLY A 313 8.16 -37.63 3.87
N ASP A 314 7.62 -38.69 4.45
CA ASP A 314 7.32 -38.83 5.88
C ASP A 314 8.56 -38.59 6.76
N ARG A 315 8.39 -37.87 7.87
CA ARG A 315 9.27 -37.95 9.03
C ARG A 315 8.49 -37.95 10.34
N ASP A 316 8.81 -38.95 11.10
CA ASP A 316 8.27 -39.38 12.36
C ASP A 316 8.32 -38.34 13.49
N PHE A 317 7.30 -38.34 14.32
CA PHE A 317 7.24 -37.68 15.62
C PHE A 317 7.89 -38.55 16.67
N GLU A 318 8.98 -38.09 17.27
CA GLU A 318 9.46 -38.64 18.55
C GLU A 318 9.03 -37.72 19.71
N SER A 319 8.40 -38.34 20.69
CA SER A 319 7.99 -37.79 21.97
C SER A 319 9.18 -37.70 22.94
N GLY A 320 9.42 -36.53 23.53
CA GLY A 320 10.48 -36.34 24.52
C GLY A 320 10.19 -35.25 25.56
N SER A 321 9.78 -35.74 26.76
CA SER A 321 10.03 -35.22 28.10
C SER A 321 9.92 -33.71 28.43
N SER A 322 9.12 -33.39 29.44
CA SER A 322 8.97 -32.15 30.20
C SER A 322 10.29 -31.68 30.85
N PRO A 323 10.53 -30.37 30.98
CA PRO A 323 11.44 -29.83 31.96
C PRO A 323 10.73 -29.00 33.02
N SER A 324 11.26 -29.18 34.22
CA SER A 324 10.97 -28.61 35.51
C SER A 324 11.01 -27.08 35.60
N SER A 325 10.22 -26.58 36.52
CA SER A 325 10.14 -25.19 37.01
C SER A 325 11.50 -24.66 37.52
N GLU A 326 11.98 -23.58 36.90
CA GLU A 326 12.93 -22.66 37.53
C GLU A 326 12.69 -21.22 37.08
N GLY A 327 12.80 -20.32 38.07
CA GLY A 327 12.47 -18.94 38.18
C GLY A 327 12.60 -18.03 36.96
N SER A 328 11.48 -17.45 36.60
CA SER A 328 11.41 -16.34 35.63
C SER A 328 12.06 -15.06 36.19
N LYS A 329 13.30 -14.82 35.81
CA LYS A 329 13.89 -13.47 35.85
C LYS A 329 13.24 -12.61 34.78
N ARG A 330 12.46 -11.60 35.19
CA ARG A 330 11.98 -10.52 34.31
C ARG A 330 13.19 -9.92 33.57
N LYS A 331 13.37 -10.27 32.31
CA LYS A 331 14.25 -9.53 31.39
C LYS A 331 13.60 -8.19 31.13
N ASN A 332 14.29 -7.11 31.48
CA ASN A 332 13.94 -5.76 31.08
C ASN A 332 13.67 -5.74 29.57
N LEU A 333 12.44 -5.39 29.18
CA LEU A 333 12.08 -5.11 27.78
C LEU A 333 12.88 -3.88 27.34
N LYS A 334 13.90 -4.11 26.54
CA LYS A 334 14.61 -3.04 25.82
C LYS A 334 13.70 -2.58 24.66
N SER A 335 13.51 -1.27 24.60
CA SER A 335 12.94 -0.43 23.55
C SER A 335 11.96 -1.15 22.58
N SER A 336 10.66 -0.99 22.82
CA SER A 336 9.65 -1.30 21.83
C SER A 336 9.88 -0.41 20.59
N HIS A 337 10.23 -1.00 19.45
CA HIS A 337 10.22 -0.27 18.19
C HIS A 337 8.78 0.16 17.92
N ALA A 338 8.60 1.41 17.51
CA ALA A 338 7.30 1.90 17.06
C ALA A 338 6.76 0.98 15.94
N MET A 339 5.46 0.66 15.98
CA MET A 339 4.82 -0.09 14.90
C MET A 339 4.83 0.73 13.62
N LYS A 340 4.89 0.05 12.49
CA LYS A 340 4.77 0.66 11.16
C LYS A 340 3.39 0.36 10.55
N PRO A 341 2.90 1.17 9.60
CA PRO A 341 1.64 0.89 8.90
C PRO A 341 1.58 -0.51 8.30
N GLU A 342 2.71 -1.05 7.86
CA GLU A 342 2.83 -2.42 7.34
C GLU A 342 2.44 -3.48 8.38
N ASP A 343 2.74 -3.29 9.66
CA ASP A 343 2.37 -4.23 10.70
C ASP A 343 0.85 -4.32 10.84
N ILE A 344 0.15 -3.20 10.65
CA ILE A 344 -1.32 -3.17 10.63
C ILE A 344 -1.84 -3.72 9.31
N GLY A 345 -1.43 -3.13 8.18
CA GLY A 345 -1.97 -3.47 6.86
C GLY A 345 -1.79 -4.93 6.46
N PHE A 346 -0.74 -5.59 6.95
CA PHE A 346 -0.43 -6.97 6.57
C PHE A 346 -0.55 -8.01 7.68
N ARG A 347 -0.64 -7.58 8.94
CA ARG A 347 -0.75 -8.50 10.07
C ARG A 347 -2.05 -8.33 10.84
N LEU A 348 -2.35 -7.15 11.39
CA LEU A 348 -3.56 -6.96 12.20
C LEU A 348 -4.81 -6.83 11.33
N GLY A 349 -4.82 -5.92 10.36
CA GLY A 349 -5.96 -5.67 9.48
C GLY A 349 -6.49 -6.90 8.73
N PRO A 350 -5.62 -7.76 8.14
CA PRO A 350 -6.09 -8.99 7.50
C PRO A 350 -6.81 -9.97 8.43
N ARG A 351 -6.49 -10.00 9.73
CA ARG A 351 -7.17 -10.83 10.73
C ARG A 351 -8.57 -10.31 11.02
N ILE A 352 -8.69 -8.98 11.14
CA ILE A 352 -9.98 -8.29 11.30
C ILE A 352 -10.83 -8.50 10.05
N ASN A 353 -10.30 -8.15 8.88
CA ASN A 353 -11.00 -8.25 7.59
C ASN A 353 -11.41 -9.69 7.21
N ALA A 354 -10.69 -10.71 7.70
CA ALA A 354 -11.05 -12.10 7.42
C ALA A 354 -12.39 -12.50 8.05
N ILE A 355 -12.65 -12.01 9.25
CA ILE A 355 -13.91 -12.26 9.97
C ILE A 355 -15.09 -11.76 9.14
N GLY A 356 -15.12 -10.49 8.74
CA GLY A 356 -16.22 -9.93 7.95
C GLY A 356 -16.37 -10.51 6.55
N ARG A 357 -15.42 -11.34 6.08
CA ARG A 357 -15.50 -12.04 4.78
C ARG A 357 -16.10 -13.43 4.85
N ILE A 358 -15.87 -14.17 5.95
CA ILE A 358 -16.19 -15.61 6.02
C ILE A 358 -16.70 -16.06 7.38
N ASP A 359 -16.88 -15.14 8.32
CA ASP A 359 -17.40 -15.43 9.68
C ASP A 359 -18.25 -14.26 10.19
N ASP A 360 -18.66 -14.29 11.46
CA ASP A 360 -19.52 -13.33 12.11
C ASP A 360 -18.72 -12.11 12.62
N PRO A 361 -19.01 -10.88 12.12
CA PRO A 361 -18.37 -9.64 12.58
C PRO A 361 -18.46 -9.37 14.09
N GLN A 362 -19.43 -9.96 14.79
CA GLN A 362 -19.57 -9.89 16.25
C GLN A 362 -18.28 -10.25 16.99
N ILE A 363 -17.49 -11.20 16.45
CA ILE A 363 -16.21 -11.63 17.01
C ILE A 363 -15.25 -10.45 17.17
N ILE A 364 -15.22 -9.54 16.20
CA ILE A 364 -14.34 -8.36 16.23
C ILE A 364 -14.84 -7.31 17.21
N ILE A 365 -16.16 -7.11 17.27
CA ILE A 365 -16.72 -6.15 18.23
C ILE A 365 -16.46 -6.65 19.66
N ASP A 366 -16.71 -7.93 19.96
CA ASP A 366 -16.36 -8.54 21.24
C ASP A 366 -14.88 -8.36 21.57
N LEU A 367 -14.00 -8.61 20.59
CA LEU A 367 -12.56 -8.46 20.75
C LEU A 367 -12.15 -7.02 21.10
N LEU A 368 -12.66 -6.03 20.36
CA LEU A 368 -12.23 -4.63 20.49
C LEU A 368 -12.92 -3.89 21.64
N THR A 369 -14.00 -4.44 22.23
CA THR A 369 -14.75 -3.79 23.30
C THR A 369 -14.59 -4.47 24.66
N THR A 370 -14.17 -5.75 24.71
CA THR A 370 -13.99 -6.48 25.97
C THR A 370 -12.95 -5.86 26.90
N GLN A 371 -13.17 -6.00 28.20
CA GLN A 371 -12.20 -5.70 29.27
C GLN A 371 -11.61 -6.98 29.87
N ASP A 372 -11.98 -8.15 29.38
CA ASP A 372 -11.49 -9.45 29.85
C ASP A 372 -10.41 -10.00 28.91
N MET A 373 -9.19 -10.21 29.43
CA MET A 373 -8.06 -10.73 28.65
C MET A 373 -8.33 -12.17 28.15
N GLY A 374 -9.08 -12.98 28.89
CA GLY A 374 -9.42 -14.34 28.44
C GLY A 374 -10.33 -14.34 27.23
N VAL A 375 -11.35 -13.47 27.22
CA VAL A 375 -12.24 -13.25 26.08
C VAL A 375 -11.43 -12.70 24.91
N ALA A 376 -10.58 -11.69 25.13
CA ALA A 376 -9.76 -11.09 24.09
C ALA A 376 -8.83 -12.11 23.40
N LEU A 377 -8.13 -12.95 24.18
CA LEU A 377 -7.27 -13.99 23.63
C LEU A 377 -8.07 -15.05 22.87
N ALA A 378 -9.23 -15.48 23.38
CA ALA A 378 -10.09 -16.43 22.67
C ALA A 378 -10.54 -15.89 21.32
N ARG A 379 -10.97 -14.61 21.25
CA ARG A 379 -11.36 -13.96 20.00
C ARG A 379 -10.19 -13.73 19.07
N ALA A 380 -9.01 -13.35 19.57
CA ALA A 380 -7.80 -13.19 18.75
C ALA A 380 -7.34 -14.53 18.13
N ILE A 381 -7.44 -15.65 18.86
CA ILE A 381 -7.19 -16.99 18.32
C ILE A 381 -8.18 -17.32 17.21
N GLN A 382 -9.46 -17.01 17.40
CA GLN A 382 -10.50 -17.21 16.37
C GLN A 382 -10.18 -16.39 15.11
N CYS A 383 -9.79 -15.12 15.26
CA CYS A 383 -9.34 -14.27 14.14
C CYS A 383 -8.16 -14.88 13.37
N GLU A 384 -7.16 -15.46 14.07
CA GLU A 384 -6.03 -16.13 13.43
C GLU A 384 -6.47 -17.37 12.64
N GLN A 385 -7.36 -18.21 13.21
CA GLN A 385 -7.88 -19.41 12.55
C GLN A 385 -8.65 -19.04 11.27
N VAL A 386 -9.55 -18.06 11.35
CA VAL A 386 -10.35 -17.58 10.22
C VAL A 386 -9.45 -16.93 9.15
N ASN A 387 -8.45 -16.15 9.56
CA ASN A 387 -7.49 -15.56 8.62
C ASN A 387 -6.67 -16.64 7.88
N LYS A 388 -6.26 -17.71 8.57
CA LYS A 388 -5.59 -18.85 7.94
C LYS A 388 -6.51 -19.54 6.94
N GLN A 389 -7.75 -19.82 7.32
CA GLN A 389 -8.77 -20.39 6.43
C GLN A 389 -8.96 -19.52 5.18
N ARG A 390 -9.08 -18.20 5.34
CA ARG A 390 -9.14 -17.25 4.21
C ARG A 390 -7.91 -17.35 3.31
N GLN A 391 -6.70 -17.43 3.90
CA GLN A 391 -5.45 -17.55 3.13
C GLN A 391 -5.42 -18.84 2.31
N ASP A 392 -5.83 -19.96 2.90
CA ASP A 392 -5.89 -21.28 2.22
C ASP A 392 -6.92 -21.26 1.07
N MET A 393 -8.09 -20.66 1.30
CA MET A 393 -9.10 -20.46 0.26
C MET A 393 -8.57 -19.59 -0.90
N CYS A 394 -7.92 -18.48 -0.58
CA CYS A 394 -7.32 -17.61 -1.60
C CYS A 394 -6.23 -18.35 -2.41
N ALA A 395 -5.35 -19.10 -1.75
CA ALA A 395 -4.27 -19.84 -2.42
C ALA A 395 -4.83 -20.92 -3.35
N ARG A 396 -5.88 -21.64 -2.92
CA ARG A 396 -6.54 -22.64 -3.75
C ARG A 396 -7.19 -22.02 -4.98
N ILE A 397 -8.01 -20.96 -4.79
CA ILE A 397 -8.70 -20.29 -5.90
C ILE A 397 -7.70 -19.65 -6.87
N GLU A 398 -6.61 -19.06 -6.36
CA GLU A 398 -5.54 -18.49 -7.17
C GLU A 398 -4.89 -19.56 -8.06
N GLN A 399 -4.57 -20.74 -7.49
CA GLN A 399 -3.97 -21.83 -8.26
C GLN A 399 -4.94 -22.38 -9.32
N GLU A 400 -6.20 -22.62 -8.94
CA GLU A 400 -7.24 -23.05 -9.89
C GLU A 400 -7.41 -22.05 -11.05
N ALA A 401 -7.40 -20.72 -10.75
CA ALA A 401 -7.49 -19.69 -11.76
C ALA A 401 -6.26 -19.70 -12.70
N ILE A 402 -5.05 -19.86 -12.15
CA ILE A 402 -3.81 -19.97 -12.92
C ILE A 402 -3.87 -21.19 -13.85
N ASP A 403 -4.27 -22.34 -13.33
CA ASP A 403 -4.36 -23.59 -14.12
C ASP A 403 -5.35 -23.44 -15.29
N LEU A 404 -6.50 -22.77 -15.06
CA LEU A 404 -7.47 -22.47 -16.11
C LEU A 404 -6.89 -21.52 -17.18
N ILE A 405 -6.13 -20.51 -16.75
CA ILE A 405 -5.49 -19.55 -17.68
C ILE A 405 -4.42 -20.24 -18.52
N GLU A 406 -3.61 -21.11 -17.91
CA GLU A 406 -2.50 -21.80 -18.58
C GLU A 406 -2.96 -22.91 -19.55
N GLN A 407 -4.20 -23.40 -19.42
CA GLN A 407 -4.83 -24.29 -20.41
C GLN A 407 -5.08 -23.64 -21.78
N GLY A 408 -4.82 -22.32 -21.92
CA GLY A 408 -4.75 -21.62 -23.20
C GLY A 408 -6.09 -21.08 -23.72
N THR A 409 -7.16 -21.17 -22.95
CA THR A 409 -8.48 -20.62 -23.32
C THR A 409 -8.57 -19.10 -23.14
N TYR A 410 -7.67 -18.50 -22.34
CA TYR A 410 -7.68 -17.08 -22.02
C TYR A 410 -6.56 -16.33 -22.76
N HIS A 411 -6.91 -15.52 -23.76
CA HIS A 411 -5.96 -14.74 -24.56
C HIS A 411 -5.69 -13.36 -23.93
N ILE A 412 -5.06 -13.34 -22.75
CA ILE A 412 -4.89 -12.14 -21.89
C ILE A 412 -4.25 -10.97 -22.66
N LYS A 413 -3.14 -11.21 -23.38
CA LYS A 413 -2.43 -10.16 -24.13
C LYS A 413 -3.27 -9.62 -25.30
N GLN A 414 -4.07 -10.47 -25.92
CA GLN A 414 -4.95 -10.10 -27.01
C GLN A 414 -6.17 -9.32 -26.48
N ASN A 415 -6.78 -9.74 -25.38
CA ASN A 415 -7.99 -9.12 -24.84
C ASN A 415 -7.68 -7.91 -23.93
N ARG A 416 -6.46 -7.77 -23.42
CA ARG A 416 -5.99 -6.74 -22.47
C ARG A 416 -6.80 -6.68 -21.17
N VAL A 417 -7.63 -7.68 -20.92
CA VAL A 417 -8.44 -7.88 -19.73
C VAL A 417 -8.63 -9.37 -19.51
N LEU A 418 -8.71 -9.78 -18.24
CA LEU A 418 -9.05 -11.14 -17.85
C LEU A 418 -10.46 -11.16 -17.24
N VAL A 419 -11.35 -11.95 -17.82
CA VAL A 419 -12.67 -12.24 -17.24
C VAL A 419 -12.72 -13.73 -16.99
N ILE A 420 -12.78 -14.15 -15.74
CA ILE A 420 -12.74 -15.55 -15.34
C ILE A 420 -13.86 -15.86 -14.35
N VAL A 421 -14.63 -16.91 -14.61
CA VAL A 421 -15.75 -17.34 -13.76
C VAL A 421 -15.63 -18.83 -13.51
N HIS A 422 -15.83 -19.25 -12.27
CA HIS A 422 -15.83 -20.66 -11.91
C HIS A 422 -16.85 -20.93 -10.78
N PRO A 423 -17.70 -21.94 -10.93
CA PRO A 423 -18.64 -22.32 -9.88
C PRO A 423 -17.87 -22.83 -8.65
N GLY A 424 -18.38 -22.50 -7.46
CA GLY A 424 -17.81 -22.97 -6.19
C GLY A 424 -16.67 -22.12 -5.63
N TRP A 425 -16.26 -21.03 -6.27
CA TRP A 425 -15.38 -20.05 -5.64
C TRP A 425 -16.15 -19.22 -4.63
N HIS A 426 -15.53 -18.97 -3.49
CA HIS A 426 -16.18 -18.21 -2.42
C HIS A 426 -16.14 -16.70 -2.71
N HIS A 427 -17.31 -16.07 -2.88
CA HIS A 427 -17.40 -14.66 -3.28
C HIS A 427 -16.74 -13.68 -2.29
N GLY A 428 -16.63 -14.01 -1.00
CA GLY A 428 -15.97 -13.20 0.03
C GLY A 428 -14.46 -13.04 -0.20
N VAL A 429 -13.81 -13.95 -0.96
CA VAL A 429 -12.36 -13.94 -1.17
C VAL A 429 -11.91 -13.73 -2.60
N ILE A 430 -12.79 -13.88 -3.62
CA ILE A 430 -12.42 -13.71 -5.02
C ILE A 430 -11.84 -12.33 -5.33
N GLY A 431 -12.27 -11.27 -4.64
CA GLY A 431 -11.71 -9.93 -4.81
C GLY A 431 -10.22 -9.83 -4.41
N ILE A 432 -9.77 -10.64 -3.44
CA ILE A 432 -8.35 -10.75 -3.06
C ILE A 432 -7.58 -11.48 -4.18
N VAL A 433 -8.16 -12.57 -4.69
CA VAL A 433 -7.57 -13.32 -5.80
C VAL A 433 -7.48 -12.46 -7.06
N ALA A 434 -8.51 -11.64 -7.36
CA ALA A 434 -8.46 -10.68 -8.46
C ALA A 434 -7.23 -9.77 -8.37
N SER A 435 -6.94 -9.20 -7.18
CA SER A 435 -5.75 -8.36 -6.98
C SER A 435 -4.45 -9.11 -7.29
N ARG A 436 -4.33 -10.37 -6.82
CA ARG A 436 -3.16 -11.21 -7.10
C ARG A 436 -2.99 -11.56 -8.59
N LEU A 437 -4.11 -11.78 -9.29
CA LEU A 437 -4.08 -12.01 -10.73
C LEU A 437 -3.72 -10.74 -11.51
N VAL A 438 -4.17 -9.55 -11.06
CA VAL A 438 -3.71 -8.26 -11.61
C VAL A 438 -2.20 -8.12 -11.46
N GLU A 439 -1.66 -8.39 -10.27
CA GLU A 439 -0.22 -8.35 -10.01
C GLU A 439 0.55 -9.34 -10.90
N ARG A 440 0.02 -10.55 -11.08
CA ARG A 440 0.66 -11.61 -11.86
C ARG A 440 0.67 -11.33 -13.36
N TYR A 441 -0.46 -10.88 -13.91
CA TYR A 441 -0.66 -10.79 -15.37
C TYR A 441 -0.60 -9.36 -15.91
N GLY A 442 -0.60 -8.33 -15.04
CA GLY A 442 -0.51 -6.93 -15.45
C GLY A 442 -1.74 -6.41 -16.19
N VAL A 443 -2.89 -7.05 -16.06
CA VAL A 443 -4.13 -6.67 -16.74
C VAL A 443 -5.28 -6.47 -15.76
N PRO A 444 -6.32 -5.69 -16.10
CA PRO A 444 -7.56 -5.67 -15.34
C PRO A 444 -8.18 -7.07 -15.24
N VAL A 445 -8.67 -7.43 -14.06
CA VAL A 445 -9.25 -8.74 -13.76
C VAL A 445 -10.66 -8.60 -13.24
N PHE A 446 -11.60 -9.28 -13.90
CA PHE A 446 -12.99 -9.47 -13.50
C PHE A 446 -13.17 -10.96 -13.18
N ILE A 447 -13.32 -11.28 -11.89
CA ILE A 447 -13.45 -12.64 -11.39
C ILE A 447 -14.84 -12.86 -10.83
N GLY A 448 -15.46 -14.00 -11.14
CA GLY A 448 -16.83 -14.30 -10.72
C GLY A 448 -17.01 -15.74 -10.23
N THR A 449 -18.08 -15.92 -9.50
CA THR A 449 -18.60 -17.24 -9.09
C THR A 449 -20.11 -17.28 -9.31
N ASN A 450 -20.63 -18.45 -9.59
CA ASN A 450 -22.07 -18.63 -9.70
C ASN A 450 -22.73 -18.50 -8.34
N GLU A 451 -23.67 -17.59 -8.19
CA GLU A 451 -24.54 -17.45 -7.01
C GLU A 451 -25.67 -18.50 -7.06
N ASP A 452 -26.21 -18.68 -8.26
CA ASP A 452 -27.17 -19.73 -8.63
C ASP A 452 -26.93 -20.14 -10.11
N GLU A 453 -27.84 -20.92 -10.72
CA GLU A 453 -27.76 -21.37 -12.11
C GLU A 453 -27.83 -20.19 -13.12
N HIS A 454 -28.42 -19.07 -12.73
CA HIS A 454 -28.74 -17.95 -13.60
C HIS A 454 -27.91 -16.69 -13.34
N HIS A 455 -27.25 -16.59 -12.19
CA HIS A 455 -26.56 -15.40 -11.76
C HIS A 455 -25.10 -15.66 -11.38
N ILE A 456 -24.23 -14.76 -11.81
CA ILE A 456 -22.83 -14.68 -11.44
C ILE A 456 -22.66 -13.45 -10.53
N ARG A 457 -21.99 -13.65 -9.41
CA ARG A 457 -21.50 -12.56 -8.57
C ARG A 457 -20.00 -12.39 -8.73
N GLY A 458 -19.55 -11.16 -8.97
CA GLY A 458 -18.16 -10.92 -9.32
C GLY A 458 -17.52 -9.75 -8.59
N SER A 459 -16.19 -9.75 -8.63
CA SER A 459 -15.33 -8.67 -8.17
C SER A 459 -14.36 -8.29 -9.27
N ALA A 460 -14.05 -7.02 -9.39
CA ALA A 460 -13.08 -6.50 -10.34
C ALA A 460 -11.94 -5.78 -9.64
N ARG A 461 -10.73 -5.90 -10.20
CA ARG A 461 -9.53 -5.17 -9.80
C ARG A 461 -8.77 -4.74 -11.04
N SER A 462 -8.00 -3.65 -10.94
CA SER A 462 -7.39 -3.07 -12.13
C SER A 462 -5.99 -2.51 -11.93
N ILE A 463 -5.37 -2.18 -13.05
CA ILE A 463 -4.14 -1.39 -13.16
C ILE A 463 -4.49 0.11 -13.23
N PRO A 464 -3.54 1.03 -12.96
CA PRO A 464 -3.82 2.47 -12.89
C PRO A 464 -4.44 3.10 -14.13
N GLU A 465 -4.15 2.56 -15.31
CA GLU A 465 -4.61 3.08 -16.60
C GLU A 465 -6.04 2.66 -16.97
N PHE A 466 -6.66 1.75 -16.20
CA PHE A 466 -8.01 1.24 -16.49
C PHE A 466 -8.97 1.56 -15.33
N ASN A 467 -10.07 2.21 -15.63
CA ASN A 467 -11.11 2.56 -14.65
C ASN A 467 -12.19 1.48 -14.60
N VAL A 468 -12.24 0.73 -13.49
CA VAL A 468 -13.22 -0.37 -13.28
C VAL A 468 -14.65 0.15 -13.33
N PHE A 469 -14.96 1.27 -12.66
CA PHE A 469 -16.32 1.79 -12.61
C PHE A 469 -16.82 2.16 -14.02
N GLN A 470 -16.01 2.88 -14.80
CA GLN A 470 -16.35 3.22 -16.18
C GLN A 470 -16.51 1.98 -17.07
N ALA A 471 -15.72 0.93 -16.85
CA ALA A 471 -15.85 -0.33 -17.58
C ALA A 471 -17.16 -1.06 -17.25
N LEU A 472 -17.56 -1.06 -15.96
CA LEU A 472 -18.86 -1.60 -15.56
C LEU A 472 -20.02 -0.77 -16.11
N GLU A 473 -19.90 0.55 -16.08
CA GLU A 473 -20.88 1.46 -16.66
C GLU A 473 -21.02 1.28 -18.19
N TYR A 474 -19.89 1.05 -18.90
CA TYR A 474 -19.91 0.71 -20.33
C TYR A 474 -20.65 -0.61 -20.64
N CYS A 475 -20.78 -1.48 -19.63
CA CYS A 475 -21.49 -2.76 -19.71
C CYS A 475 -22.84 -2.76 -18.98
N HIS A 476 -23.37 -1.61 -18.58
CA HIS A 476 -24.52 -1.48 -17.66
C HIS A 476 -25.75 -2.30 -18.06
N ASP A 477 -26.05 -2.36 -19.38
CA ASP A 477 -27.19 -3.08 -19.94
C ASP A 477 -27.07 -4.63 -19.86
N LEU A 478 -25.85 -5.15 -19.62
CA LEU A 478 -25.58 -6.58 -19.44
C LEU A 478 -25.61 -6.99 -17.96
N LEU A 479 -25.52 -6.02 -17.05
CA LEU A 479 -25.35 -6.25 -15.61
C LEU A 479 -26.68 -6.14 -14.85
N GLY A 480 -26.77 -6.85 -13.72
CA GLY A 480 -27.87 -6.70 -12.76
C GLY A 480 -27.58 -5.53 -11.81
N LYS A 481 -26.61 -5.71 -10.93
CA LYS A 481 -26.12 -4.68 -10.00
C LYS A 481 -24.62 -4.49 -10.19
N TYR A 482 -24.15 -3.27 -10.10
CA TYR A 482 -22.72 -2.98 -10.14
C TYR A 482 -22.42 -1.72 -9.32
N GLY A 483 -21.15 -1.60 -8.90
CA GLY A 483 -20.66 -0.43 -8.19
C GLY A 483 -19.18 -0.57 -7.89
N GLY A 484 -18.59 0.50 -7.39
CA GLY A 484 -17.18 0.55 -7.04
C GLY A 484 -16.52 1.84 -7.43
N HIS A 485 -15.18 1.81 -7.46
CA HIS A 485 -14.32 2.95 -7.74
C HIS A 485 -13.39 2.66 -8.92
N ARG A 486 -12.47 3.58 -9.19
CA ARG A 486 -11.51 3.46 -10.29
C ARG A 486 -10.73 2.13 -10.28
N ALA A 487 -10.25 1.67 -9.11
CA ALA A 487 -9.36 0.52 -8.99
C ALA A 487 -10.07 -0.81 -8.69
N ALA A 488 -11.27 -0.76 -8.15
CA ALA A 488 -11.98 -1.93 -7.66
C ALA A 488 -13.50 -1.78 -7.82
N GLY A 489 -14.19 -2.89 -8.05
CA GLY A 489 -15.64 -2.90 -8.16
C GLY A 489 -16.24 -4.27 -7.89
N GLY A 490 -17.56 -4.27 -7.70
CA GLY A 490 -18.38 -5.45 -7.61
C GLY A 490 -19.47 -5.44 -8.68
N PHE A 491 -19.90 -6.60 -9.12
CA PHE A 491 -20.95 -6.72 -10.12
C PHE A 491 -21.76 -8.00 -9.96
N SER A 492 -22.98 -7.98 -10.44
CA SER A 492 -23.79 -9.19 -10.69
C SER A 492 -24.12 -9.24 -12.19
N LEU A 493 -24.12 -10.44 -12.74
CA LEU A 493 -24.25 -10.69 -14.17
C LEU A 493 -25.15 -11.90 -14.40
N PRO A 494 -26.21 -11.80 -15.24
CA PRO A 494 -26.91 -12.97 -15.74
C PRO A 494 -25.94 -13.91 -16.49
N THR A 495 -25.97 -15.20 -16.20
CA THR A 495 -25.01 -16.18 -16.76
C THR A 495 -25.00 -16.16 -18.29
N GLU A 496 -26.15 -15.96 -18.95
CA GLU A 496 -26.31 -15.87 -20.39
C GLU A 496 -25.55 -14.68 -21.00
N ASN A 497 -25.29 -13.61 -20.25
CA ASN A 497 -24.60 -12.42 -20.72
C ASN A 497 -23.07 -12.53 -20.63
N LEU A 498 -22.51 -13.61 -20.07
CA LEU A 498 -21.07 -13.72 -19.81
C LEU A 498 -20.20 -13.51 -21.06
N ALA A 499 -20.56 -14.13 -22.19
CA ALA A 499 -19.79 -13.99 -23.42
C ALA A 499 -19.80 -12.54 -23.95
N ASN A 500 -20.97 -11.88 -23.92
CA ASN A 500 -21.12 -10.49 -24.36
C ASN A 500 -20.36 -9.54 -23.41
N PHE A 501 -20.36 -9.82 -22.10
CA PHE A 501 -19.62 -9.06 -21.12
C PHE A 501 -18.10 -9.16 -21.32
N GLN A 502 -17.58 -10.37 -21.60
CA GLN A 502 -16.17 -10.58 -21.93
C GLN A 502 -15.75 -9.79 -23.17
N GLN A 503 -16.55 -9.86 -24.24
CA GLN A 503 -16.27 -9.14 -25.48
C GLN A 503 -16.26 -7.62 -25.23
N ARG A 504 -17.29 -7.08 -24.58
CA ARG A 504 -17.43 -5.63 -24.34
C ARG A 504 -16.34 -5.07 -23.43
N LEU A 505 -15.92 -5.82 -22.42
CA LEU A 505 -14.77 -5.44 -21.59
C LEU A 505 -13.46 -5.42 -22.37
N SER A 506 -13.26 -6.38 -23.30
CA SER A 506 -12.11 -6.36 -24.20
C SER A 506 -12.13 -5.14 -25.13
N GLU A 507 -13.28 -4.79 -25.69
CA GLU A 507 -13.44 -3.58 -26.52
C GLU A 507 -13.11 -2.30 -25.71
N PHE A 508 -13.59 -2.21 -24.47
CA PHE A 508 -13.26 -1.09 -23.58
C PHE A 508 -11.76 -1.06 -23.25
N ALA A 509 -11.16 -2.21 -22.94
CA ALA A 509 -9.73 -2.31 -22.66
C ALA A 509 -8.87 -1.85 -23.86
N HIS A 510 -9.26 -2.15 -25.10
CA HIS A 510 -8.54 -1.66 -26.28
C HIS A 510 -8.66 -0.15 -26.51
N LYS A 511 -9.70 0.50 -25.97
CA LYS A 511 -9.86 1.96 -26.06
C LYS A 511 -8.94 2.71 -25.08
N CYS A 512 -8.62 2.12 -23.93
CA CYS A 512 -7.89 2.81 -22.86
C CYS A 512 -6.50 2.23 -22.57
N LEU A 513 -6.18 1.02 -23.04
CA LEU A 513 -4.90 0.37 -22.75
C LEU A 513 -4.08 0.16 -24.02
N GLU A 514 -2.79 0.43 -23.95
CA GLU A 514 -1.77 0.01 -24.90
C GLU A 514 -1.02 -1.20 -24.34
N VAL A 515 -0.26 -1.92 -25.19
CA VAL A 515 0.51 -3.11 -24.79
C VAL A 515 1.55 -2.76 -23.70
N GLU A 516 2.09 -1.55 -23.76
CA GLU A 516 3.06 -1.07 -22.77
C GLU A 516 2.45 -0.90 -21.37
N HIS A 517 1.15 -0.56 -21.28
CA HIS A 517 0.42 -0.45 -20.01
C HIS A 517 0.25 -1.79 -19.29
N LEU A 518 0.40 -2.91 -19.99
CA LEU A 518 0.33 -4.26 -19.40
C LEU A 518 1.63 -4.68 -18.67
N LYS A 519 2.66 -3.83 -18.70
CA LYS A 519 3.87 -4.02 -17.90
C LYS A 519 3.69 -3.34 -16.55
N HIS A 520 4.08 -4.04 -15.48
CA HIS A 520 4.01 -3.49 -14.13
C HIS A 520 4.77 -2.16 -14.01
N LEU A 521 4.08 -1.15 -13.49
CA LEU A 521 4.63 0.19 -13.30
C LEU A 521 5.38 0.28 -11.97
N VAL A 522 6.67 0.60 -12.04
CA VAL A 522 7.50 0.92 -10.87
C VAL A 522 7.75 2.43 -10.85
N LYS A 523 7.16 3.13 -9.89
CA LYS A 523 7.42 4.55 -9.65
C LYS A 523 8.69 4.67 -8.82
N ILE A 524 9.62 5.50 -9.27
CA ILE A 524 10.94 5.68 -8.68
C ILE A 524 11.11 7.16 -8.33
N ASP A 525 11.46 7.45 -7.08
CA ASP A 525 11.59 8.81 -6.58
C ASP A 525 12.88 9.48 -7.06
N THR A 526 14.03 8.79 -6.93
CA THR A 526 15.29 9.41 -7.32
C THR A 526 16.41 8.40 -7.51
N LYS A 527 17.46 8.83 -8.25
CA LYS A 527 18.72 8.11 -8.33
C LYS A 527 19.52 8.28 -7.04
N ALA A 528 20.15 7.21 -6.59
CA ALA A 528 21.07 7.24 -5.47
C ALA A 528 22.35 6.47 -5.79
N ASP A 529 23.50 7.03 -5.42
CA ASP A 529 24.76 6.31 -5.47
C ASP A 529 24.88 5.40 -4.25
N LEU A 530 25.38 4.15 -4.41
CA LEU A 530 25.50 3.22 -3.29
C LEU A 530 26.34 3.76 -2.14
N ALA A 531 27.32 4.63 -2.42
CA ALA A 531 28.13 5.28 -1.40
C ALA A 531 27.34 6.22 -0.47
N ALA A 532 26.20 6.74 -0.93
CA ALA A 532 25.32 7.59 -0.14
C ALA A 532 24.40 6.78 0.80
N ILE A 533 24.27 5.47 0.57
CA ILE A 533 23.39 4.60 1.34
C ILE A 533 24.07 4.21 2.67
N ASN A 534 23.57 4.75 3.77
CA ASN A 534 24.08 4.49 5.10
C ASN A 534 22.97 4.60 6.16
N SER A 535 23.28 4.32 7.41
CA SER A 535 22.31 4.36 8.51
C SER A 535 21.74 5.77 8.76
N SER A 536 22.55 6.83 8.51
CA SER A 536 22.08 8.21 8.64
C SER A 536 21.00 8.52 7.61
N LEU A 537 21.23 8.18 6.34
CA LEU A 537 20.21 8.34 5.29
C LEU A 537 18.94 7.54 5.61
N TYR A 538 19.10 6.27 6.05
CA TYR A 538 17.95 5.44 6.41
C TYR A 538 17.10 6.11 7.50
N THR A 539 17.72 6.60 8.58
CA THR A 539 16.97 7.25 9.67
C THR A 539 16.29 8.54 9.21
N GLN A 540 16.93 9.31 8.33
CA GLN A 540 16.31 10.50 7.74
C GLN A 540 15.12 10.13 6.84
N ILE A 541 15.23 9.08 6.03
CA ILE A 541 14.11 8.57 5.23
C ILE A 541 13.00 8.00 6.14
N ASP A 542 13.36 7.34 7.25
CA ASP A 542 12.38 6.84 8.21
C ASP A 542 11.54 7.97 8.86
N ALA A 543 12.05 9.20 8.92
CA ALA A 543 11.31 10.36 9.43
C ALA A 543 10.08 10.74 8.59
N ILE A 544 9.99 10.30 7.32
CA ILE A 544 8.80 10.51 6.49
C ILE A 544 7.68 9.49 6.75
N HIS A 545 7.88 8.52 7.65
CA HIS A 545 6.78 7.65 8.09
C HIS A 545 5.71 8.43 8.91
N PRO A 546 4.46 7.98 8.88
CA PRO A 546 3.95 6.74 8.30
C PRO A 546 3.87 6.77 6.77
N CYS A 547 4.38 5.72 6.14
CA CYS A 547 4.21 5.49 4.71
C CYS A 547 3.01 4.56 4.45
N GLY A 548 2.32 4.75 3.33
CA GLY A 548 1.14 3.99 2.92
C GLY A 548 0.47 4.60 1.69
N MET A 549 -0.85 4.61 1.65
CA MET A 549 -1.60 5.18 0.53
C MET A 549 -1.30 6.69 0.41
N GLU A 550 -1.07 7.16 -0.81
CA GLU A 550 -0.66 8.53 -1.19
C GLU A 550 0.65 9.03 -0.56
N ASN A 551 1.27 8.25 0.31
CA ASN A 551 2.59 8.50 0.85
C ASN A 551 3.42 7.20 0.83
N PRO A 552 3.75 6.61 -0.35
CA PRO A 552 4.45 5.34 -0.44
C PRO A 552 5.90 5.43 0.09
N ASP A 553 6.48 4.26 0.46
CA ASP A 553 7.91 4.20 0.75
C ASP A 553 8.74 4.68 -0.44
N PRO A 554 9.78 5.48 -0.21
CA PRO A 554 10.66 5.93 -1.28
C PRO A 554 11.34 4.78 -2.01
N VAL A 555 11.32 4.85 -3.34
CA VAL A 555 12.04 3.94 -4.22
C VAL A 555 13.20 4.67 -4.85
N PHE A 556 14.40 4.19 -4.56
CA PHE A 556 15.65 4.66 -5.15
C PHE A 556 16.04 3.77 -6.32
N TRP A 557 16.92 4.25 -7.19
CA TRP A 557 17.55 3.41 -8.19
C TRP A 557 19.04 3.72 -8.34
N THR A 558 19.81 2.69 -8.70
CA THR A 558 21.23 2.81 -8.99
C THR A 558 21.53 2.15 -10.35
N ALA A 559 22.22 2.87 -11.19
CA ALA A 559 22.58 2.41 -12.52
C ALA A 559 23.82 1.51 -12.47
N ASN A 560 23.85 0.53 -13.38
CA ASN A 560 25.03 -0.27 -13.72
C ASN A 560 25.76 -0.86 -12.49
N VAL A 561 25.00 -1.40 -11.54
CA VAL A 561 25.58 -2.13 -10.40
C VAL A 561 26.13 -3.48 -10.86
N ARG A 562 27.24 -3.91 -10.28
CA ARG A 562 27.82 -5.25 -10.50
C ARG A 562 27.31 -6.21 -9.42
N VAL A 563 26.74 -7.33 -9.84
CA VAL A 563 26.36 -8.44 -8.95
C VAL A 563 27.60 -9.25 -8.59
N LEU A 564 27.95 -9.31 -7.29
CA LEU A 564 29.14 -10.02 -6.79
C LEU A 564 28.82 -11.46 -6.45
N GLU A 565 27.76 -11.68 -5.69
CA GLU A 565 27.27 -12.99 -5.27
C GLU A 565 25.75 -13.00 -5.27
N GLN A 566 25.16 -14.16 -5.50
CA GLN A 566 23.72 -14.32 -5.52
C GLN A 566 23.32 -15.76 -5.15
N LYS A 567 22.20 -15.89 -4.44
CA LYS A 567 21.63 -17.19 -4.06
C LYS A 567 20.12 -17.13 -3.85
N ILE A 568 19.45 -18.24 -4.12
CA ILE A 568 18.04 -18.40 -3.77
C ILE A 568 17.94 -18.71 -2.28
N VAL A 569 17.01 -18.07 -1.58
CA VAL A 569 16.70 -18.26 -0.16
C VAL A 569 15.20 -18.44 0.05
N GLY A 570 14.81 -19.18 1.10
CA GLY A 570 13.41 -19.41 1.45
C GLY A 570 12.59 -19.97 0.29
N LYS A 571 11.37 -19.45 0.11
CA LYS A 571 10.40 -19.91 -0.91
C LYS A 571 10.57 -19.16 -2.24
N GLY A 572 11.79 -19.17 -2.83
CA GLY A 572 12.03 -18.54 -4.14
C GLY A 572 12.36 -17.05 -4.07
N HIS A 573 12.98 -16.57 -2.99
CA HIS A 573 13.53 -15.22 -2.90
C HIS A 573 14.98 -15.20 -3.35
N LEU A 574 15.46 -14.06 -3.86
CA LEU A 574 16.83 -13.93 -4.30
C LEU A 574 17.59 -12.99 -3.36
N LYS A 575 18.64 -13.47 -2.72
CA LYS A 575 19.57 -12.67 -1.92
C LYS A 575 20.88 -12.53 -2.67
N PHE A 576 21.39 -11.30 -2.78
CA PHE A 576 22.59 -11.01 -3.56
C PHE A 576 23.33 -9.79 -2.98
N THR A 577 24.58 -9.58 -3.43
CA THR A 577 25.38 -8.41 -3.08
C THR A 577 25.71 -7.64 -4.34
N VAL A 578 25.57 -6.32 -4.29
CA VAL A 578 25.90 -5.43 -5.41
C VAL A 578 26.93 -4.41 -5.01
N ASN A 579 27.77 -4.00 -5.96
CA ASN A 579 28.72 -2.90 -5.79
C ASN A 579 28.77 -1.98 -7.01
N THR A 580 29.45 -0.84 -6.83
CA THR A 580 29.87 0.04 -7.91
C THR A 580 31.37 0.33 -7.74
N PRO A 581 32.06 0.89 -8.75
CA PRO A 581 33.45 1.28 -8.61
C PRO A 581 33.70 2.26 -7.45
N GLU A 582 32.74 3.14 -7.19
CA GLU A 582 32.78 4.15 -6.11
C GLU A 582 32.47 3.52 -4.72
N PHE A 583 31.85 2.32 -4.69
CA PHE A 583 31.49 1.60 -3.45
C PHE A 583 31.88 0.11 -3.57
N PRO A 584 33.20 -0.22 -3.55
CA PRO A 584 33.71 -1.54 -3.85
C PRO A 584 33.36 -2.61 -2.79
N GLN A 585 33.13 -2.22 -1.51
CA GLN A 585 32.75 -3.14 -0.44
C GLN A 585 31.36 -3.75 -0.66
N GLY A 586 30.52 -3.12 -1.46
CA GLY A 586 29.20 -3.59 -1.79
C GLY A 586 28.16 -3.50 -0.67
N ILE A 587 26.90 -3.69 -1.03
CA ILE A 587 25.75 -3.70 -0.15
C ILE A 587 24.89 -4.93 -0.42
N LYS A 588 24.34 -5.52 0.62
CA LYS A 588 23.44 -6.67 0.52
C LYS A 588 22.08 -6.22 0.00
N ALA A 589 21.48 -7.08 -0.81
CA ALA A 589 20.18 -6.88 -1.42
C ALA A 589 19.32 -8.13 -1.33
N ILE A 590 18.03 -7.95 -1.18
CA ILE A 590 17.03 -9.00 -1.26
C ILE A 590 15.96 -8.61 -2.28
N ALA A 591 15.61 -9.53 -3.17
CA ALA A 591 14.47 -9.40 -4.08
C ALA A 591 13.50 -10.54 -3.79
N TRP A 592 12.30 -10.16 -3.35
CA TRP A 592 11.29 -11.13 -2.97
C TRP A 592 10.69 -11.81 -4.19
N ARG A 593 10.62 -13.16 -4.18
CA ARG A 593 10.07 -13.98 -5.27
C ARG A 593 10.78 -13.82 -6.63
N PHE A 594 12.05 -13.42 -6.62
CA PHE A 594 12.87 -13.29 -7.83
C PHE A 594 13.64 -14.59 -8.18
N GLY A 595 13.30 -15.72 -7.56
CA GLY A 595 14.00 -16.99 -7.76
C GLY A 595 14.06 -17.45 -9.21
N ASP A 596 13.04 -17.15 -10.00
CA ASP A 596 12.96 -17.57 -11.39
C ASP A 596 13.81 -16.73 -12.35
N TYR A 597 14.27 -15.56 -11.88
CA TYR A 597 15.26 -14.73 -12.60
C TYR A 597 16.70 -15.09 -12.26
N TYR A 598 16.90 -16.12 -11.41
CA TYR A 598 18.24 -16.59 -11.07
C TYR A 598 18.84 -17.46 -12.20
N PRO A 599 20.12 -17.24 -12.60
CA PRO A 599 21.01 -16.19 -12.12
C PRO A 599 20.77 -14.82 -12.79
N LEU A 600 20.87 -13.74 -12.00
CA LEU A 600 20.86 -12.38 -12.55
C LEU A 600 22.13 -12.12 -13.38
N PRO A 601 22.05 -11.24 -14.40
CA PRO A 601 23.21 -10.73 -15.12
C PRO A 601 24.26 -10.09 -14.20
N GLN A 602 25.49 -10.06 -14.66
CA GLN A 602 26.61 -9.47 -13.92
C GLN A 602 26.45 -7.96 -13.68
N TYR A 603 25.81 -7.25 -14.61
CA TYR A 603 25.53 -5.81 -14.51
C TYR A 603 24.06 -5.53 -14.71
N LEU A 604 23.51 -4.68 -13.84
CA LEU A 604 22.09 -4.32 -13.81
C LEU A 604 21.90 -2.87 -13.37
N ASP A 605 20.80 -2.27 -13.81
CA ASP A 605 20.17 -1.19 -13.09
C ASP A 605 19.19 -1.82 -12.07
N ILE A 606 19.20 -1.34 -10.83
CA ILE A 606 18.33 -1.82 -9.76
C ILE A 606 17.47 -0.69 -9.20
N ALA A 607 16.18 -0.97 -8.95
CA ALA A 607 15.29 -0.11 -8.19
C ALA A 607 14.97 -0.77 -6.85
N TYR A 608 15.06 -0.02 -5.74
CA TYR A 608 15.01 -0.58 -4.41
C TYR A 608 14.47 0.41 -3.37
N LYS A 609 13.97 -0.16 -2.27
CA LYS A 609 13.70 0.53 -1.01
C LYS A 609 14.84 0.29 -0.03
N LEU A 610 15.03 1.18 0.94
CA LEU A 610 15.97 0.98 2.03
C LEU A 610 15.31 0.19 3.16
N LYS A 611 16.03 -0.79 3.69
CA LYS A 611 15.56 -1.61 4.81
C LYS A 611 16.64 -1.76 5.87
N GLU A 612 16.26 -1.63 7.13
CA GLU A 612 17.14 -1.93 8.25
C GLU A 612 17.05 -3.42 8.58
N ASN A 613 18.19 -4.09 8.61
CA ASN A 613 18.30 -5.47 9.05
C ASN A 613 18.98 -5.49 10.43
N ASN A 614 18.21 -5.95 11.44
CA ASN A 614 18.66 -6.08 12.81
C ASN A 614 18.96 -7.56 13.11
N TRP A 615 20.21 -7.98 12.90
CA TRP A 615 20.65 -9.34 13.18
C TRP A 615 21.71 -9.35 14.28
N LYS A 616 21.48 -10.07 15.40
CA LYS A 616 22.42 -10.25 16.52
C LYS A 616 23.01 -8.92 17.03
N ASP A 617 22.18 -7.93 17.32
CA ASP A 617 22.57 -6.56 17.79
C ASP A 617 23.40 -5.74 16.77
N SER A 618 23.56 -6.19 15.54
CA SER A 618 24.17 -5.45 14.43
C SER A 618 23.08 -4.86 13.53
N ARG A 619 23.05 -3.53 13.40
CA ARG A 619 22.15 -2.83 12.47
C ARG A 619 22.87 -2.60 11.16
N THR A 620 22.33 -3.13 10.08
CA THR A 620 22.87 -2.95 8.72
C THR A 620 21.76 -2.52 7.78
N ILE A 621 22.11 -1.71 6.79
CA ILE A 621 21.16 -1.36 5.73
C ILE A 621 21.28 -2.38 4.62
N GLU A 622 20.15 -2.93 4.21
CA GLU A 622 19.99 -3.80 3.04
C GLU A 622 19.08 -3.12 2.01
N LEU A 623 19.23 -3.47 0.74
CA LEU A 623 18.38 -3.01 -0.33
C LEU A 623 17.24 -4.03 -0.54
N GLU A 624 16.00 -3.58 -0.39
CA GLU A 624 14.85 -4.36 -0.83
C GLU A 624 14.56 -4.05 -2.29
N VAL A 625 15.06 -4.90 -3.19
CA VAL A 625 14.98 -4.68 -4.64
C VAL A 625 13.58 -4.99 -5.14
N VAL A 626 12.95 -4.00 -5.75
CA VAL A 626 11.58 -4.08 -6.30
C VAL A 626 11.57 -4.29 -7.81
N SER A 627 12.67 -3.92 -8.49
CA SER A 627 12.81 -4.13 -9.93
C SER A 627 14.27 -4.13 -10.36
N VAL A 628 14.53 -4.84 -11.45
CA VAL A 628 15.82 -4.85 -12.14
C VAL A 628 15.61 -4.73 -13.63
N ARG A 629 16.57 -4.13 -14.33
CA ARG A 629 16.62 -4.11 -15.79
C ARG A 629 18.08 -4.18 -16.28
N LEU A 630 18.29 -4.52 -17.54
CA LEU A 630 19.61 -4.36 -18.14
C LEU A 630 19.97 -2.89 -18.15
N PRO A 631 21.28 -2.54 -17.94
CA PRO A 631 21.71 -1.17 -18.03
C PRO A 631 21.34 -0.60 -19.41
N VAL A 632 20.64 0.51 -19.42
CA VAL A 632 20.33 1.21 -20.66
C VAL A 632 21.63 1.86 -21.10
N ALA A 633 22.22 1.40 -22.21
CA ALA A 633 23.32 2.12 -22.83
C ALA A 633 22.77 3.49 -23.28
N ALA A 634 23.32 4.55 -22.72
CA ALA A 634 22.94 5.89 -23.16
C ALA A 634 23.14 5.99 -24.69
N PRO A 635 22.16 6.52 -25.45
CA PRO A 635 22.32 6.66 -26.88
C PRO A 635 23.61 7.43 -27.20
N THR A 636 24.41 6.82 -28.07
CA THR A 636 25.73 7.36 -28.42
C THR A 636 25.62 8.08 -29.76
N TYR A 637 26.05 9.33 -29.80
CA TYR A 637 26.00 10.18 -30.98
C TYR A 637 27.41 10.50 -31.43
N LYS A 638 27.67 10.38 -32.76
CA LYS A 638 28.96 10.66 -33.34
C LYS A 638 29.08 12.13 -33.71
N PHE A 639 30.23 12.71 -33.44
CA PHE A 639 30.59 14.07 -33.89
C PHE A 639 32.07 14.16 -34.22
N ASN A 640 32.41 15.13 -35.07
CA ASN A 640 33.78 15.43 -35.40
C ASN A 640 34.22 16.77 -34.76
N TYR A 641 35.40 16.77 -34.15
CA TYR A 641 35.98 17.97 -33.58
C TYR A 641 37.48 17.99 -33.89
N GLN A 642 37.93 19.03 -34.57
CA GLN A 642 39.36 19.20 -35.03
C GLN A 642 39.89 17.97 -35.77
N GLU A 643 39.13 17.51 -36.78
CA GLU A 643 39.46 16.35 -37.62
C GLU A 643 39.57 15.01 -36.88
N ARG A 644 39.04 14.93 -35.64
CA ARG A 644 38.96 13.70 -34.85
C ARG A 644 37.54 13.32 -34.60
N ASP A 645 37.26 12.02 -34.70
CA ASP A 645 35.94 11.46 -34.42
C ASP A 645 35.79 11.13 -32.94
N TYR A 646 34.65 11.49 -32.40
CA TYR A 646 34.24 11.25 -31.02
C TYR A 646 32.83 10.68 -30.98
N ASP A 647 32.60 9.83 -30.00
CA ASP A 647 31.28 9.40 -29.58
C ASP A 647 30.88 10.18 -28.31
N CYS A 648 29.69 10.73 -28.25
CA CYS A 648 29.17 11.32 -27.02
C CYS A 648 27.85 10.70 -26.61
N SER A 649 27.64 10.60 -25.31
CA SER A 649 26.38 10.16 -24.70
C SER A 649 26.07 10.98 -23.46
N MET A 650 24.78 11.17 -23.19
CA MET A 650 24.28 11.83 -22.00
C MET A 650 23.58 10.79 -21.15
N SER A 651 23.84 10.77 -19.84
CA SER A 651 23.09 9.92 -18.92
C SER A 651 21.60 10.31 -18.92
N ASP A 652 20.71 9.34 -18.60
CA ASP A 652 19.25 9.53 -18.61
C ASP A 652 18.78 10.66 -17.69
N ASP A 653 19.48 10.89 -16.59
CA ASP A 653 19.25 11.99 -15.65
C ASP A 653 19.81 13.34 -16.14
N ARG A 654 20.47 13.36 -17.30
CA ARG A 654 21.17 14.54 -17.86
C ARG A 654 22.23 15.17 -16.94
N GLU A 655 22.75 14.42 -15.99
CA GLU A 655 23.74 14.89 -15.02
C GLU A 655 25.18 14.55 -15.41
N ARG A 656 25.39 13.63 -16.39
CA ARG A 656 26.74 13.21 -16.83
C ARG A 656 26.82 13.14 -18.35
N LEU A 657 27.75 13.91 -18.89
CA LEU A 657 28.19 13.82 -20.30
C LEU A 657 29.41 12.91 -20.38
N THR A 658 29.40 11.94 -21.29
CA THR A 658 30.54 11.07 -21.61
C THR A 658 30.93 11.29 -23.02
N ILE A 659 32.24 11.53 -23.27
CA ILE A 659 32.82 11.70 -24.61
C ILE A 659 33.93 10.66 -24.75
N VAL A 660 33.91 9.87 -25.82
CA VAL A 660 34.89 8.81 -26.12
C VAL A 660 35.54 9.08 -27.45
N ASN A 661 36.87 9.04 -27.51
CA ASN A 661 37.59 9.17 -28.75
C ASN A 661 37.85 7.81 -29.44
N ALA A 662 38.36 7.82 -30.66
CA ALA A 662 38.65 6.63 -31.44
C ALA A 662 39.69 5.67 -30.79
N GLN A 663 40.47 6.13 -29.81
CA GLN A 663 41.43 5.33 -29.04
C GLN A 663 40.80 4.73 -27.75
N GLY A 664 39.52 4.94 -27.52
CA GLY A 664 38.82 4.47 -26.33
C GLY A 664 39.08 5.27 -25.05
N GLN A 665 39.72 6.46 -25.18
CA GLN A 665 39.81 7.36 -24.02
C GLN A 665 38.48 8.01 -23.77
N THR A 666 38.06 7.99 -22.50
CA THR A 666 36.76 8.45 -22.06
C THR A 666 36.89 9.67 -21.16
N LEU A 667 36.27 10.78 -21.54
CA LEU A 667 36.11 11.98 -20.73
C LEU A 667 34.70 11.98 -20.11
N ALA A 668 34.63 11.83 -18.80
CA ALA A 668 33.38 11.85 -18.05
C ALA A 668 33.22 13.14 -17.23
N ILE A 669 32.16 13.88 -17.52
CA ILE A 669 31.90 15.23 -17.02
C ILE A 669 30.59 15.20 -16.23
N ALA A 670 30.63 15.60 -14.96
CA ALA A 670 29.44 15.83 -14.19
C ALA A 670 28.95 17.27 -14.31
N LYS A 671 27.67 17.48 -14.38
CA LYS A 671 27.05 18.81 -14.52
C LYS A 671 27.46 19.74 -13.39
N GLY A 672 27.77 20.97 -13.73
CA GLY A 672 28.22 21.99 -12.77
C GLY A 672 29.64 21.84 -12.23
N GLN A 673 30.38 20.79 -12.60
CA GLN A 673 31.76 20.60 -12.17
C GLN A 673 32.71 21.25 -13.17
N LYS A 674 33.82 21.80 -12.65
CA LYS A 674 34.93 22.34 -13.48
C LYS A 674 36.01 21.31 -13.79
N LEU A 675 35.93 20.16 -13.13
CA LEU A 675 36.88 19.06 -13.26
C LEU A 675 36.19 17.84 -13.84
N ALA A 676 36.79 17.19 -14.83
CA ALA A 676 36.31 15.96 -15.44
C ALA A 676 37.29 14.81 -15.21
N LYS A 677 36.82 13.58 -15.26
CA LYS A 677 37.64 12.36 -15.19
C LYS A 677 37.97 11.91 -16.60
N LEU A 678 39.27 11.83 -16.92
CA LEU A 678 39.80 11.23 -18.16
C LEU A 678 40.34 9.84 -17.83
N SER A 679 39.77 8.81 -18.44
CA SER A 679 40.24 7.42 -18.34
C SER A 679 40.68 6.90 -19.72
N ALA A 680 41.67 6.04 -19.74
CA ALA A 680 42.13 5.33 -20.93
C ALA A 680 42.25 3.83 -20.63
N PRO A 681 42.08 2.94 -21.63
CA PRO A 681 42.09 1.49 -21.44
C PRO A 681 43.33 0.94 -20.72
N SER A 682 44.44 1.63 -20.79
CA SER A 682 45.77 1.16 -20.30
C SER A 682 46.45 2.13 -19.33
N ALA A 683 45.74 3.17 -18.83
CA ALA A 683 46.32 4.17 -17.95
C ALA A 683 45.40 4.51 -16.76
N PRO A 684 45.95 4.95 -15.61
CA PRO A 684 45.15 5.39 -14.49
C PRO A 684 44.28 6.60 -14.85
N THR A 685 43.10 6.68 -14.26
CA THR A 685 42.18 7.81 -14.43
C THR A 685 42.83 9.11 -13.90
N THR A 686 42.86 10.15 -14.73
CA THR A 686 43.36 11.48 -14.37
C THR A 686 42.21 12.49 -14.29
N THR A 687 42.40 13.53 -13.49
CA THR A 687 41.46 14.65 -13.39
C THR A 687 41.94 15.80 -14.31
N ILE A 688 41.02 16.31 -15.11
CA ILE A 688 41.29 17.38 -16.08
C ILE A 688 40.41 18.59 -15.81
N ASP A 689 40.99 19.77 -15.89
CA ASP A 689 40.23 21.03 -15.84
C ASP A 689 39.59 21.30 -17.22
N ILE A 690 38.26 21.23 -17.26
CA ILE A 690 37.46 21.41 -18.46
C ILE A 690 37.20 22.87 -18.81
N THR A 691 37.69 23.82 -18.04
CA THR A 691 37.67 25.25 -18.40
C THR A 691 38.75 25.62 -19.43
N GLN A 692 39.71 24.74 -19.68
CA GLN A 692 40.67 24.90 -20.76
C GLN A 692 40.00 24.92 -22.13
N THR A 693 40.37 25.80 -23.00
CA THR A 693 39.73 26.09 -24.31
C THR A 693 39.44 24.81 -25.12
N TYR A 694 40.40 23.88 -25.19
CA TYR A 694 40.22 22.63 -25.95
C TYR A 694 39.05 21.80 -25.41
N TYR A 695 39.00 21.54 -24.10
CA TYR A 695 37.95 20.71 -23.48
C TYR A 695 36.61 21.43 -23.45
N PHE A 696 36.61 22.74 -23.23
CA PHE A 696 35.41 23.54 -23.24
C PHE A 696 34.72 23.50 -24.62
N ASP A 697 35.48 23.68 -25.71
CA ASP A 697 34.93 23.64 -27.06
C ASP A 697 34.52 22.24 -27.49
N LEU A 698 35.29 21.21 -27.10
CA LEU A 698 34.91 19.80 -27.30
C LEU A 698 33.58 19.47 -26.63
N ILE A 699 33.37 19.86 -25.36
CA ILE A 699 32.13 19.68 -24.59
C ILE A 699 30.97 20.44 -25.25
N LYS A 700 31.22 21.69 -25.67
CA LYS A 700 30.21 22.51 -26.35
C LYS A 700 29.74 21.84 -27.65
N THR A 701 30.64 21.29 -28.43
CA THR A 701 30.31 20.57 -29.66
C THR A 701 29.51 19.30 -29.38
N ALA A 702 29.90 18.51 -28.37
CA ALA A 702 29.17 17.34 -27.94
C ALA A 702 27.74 17.69 -27.47
N MET A 703 27.58 18.75 -26.68
CA MET A 703 26.29 19.24 -26.23
C MET A 703 25.39 19.74 -27.37
N GLN A 704 25.94 20.36 -28.37
CA GLN A 704 25.23 20.77 -29.60
C GLN A 704 24.72 19.53 -30.37
N THR A 705 25.54 18.49 -30.49
CA THR A 705 25.17 17.23 -31.14
C THR A 705 24.00 16.55 -30.43
N LEU A 706 23.99 16.57 -29.09
CA LEU A 706 22.91 16.00 -28.26
C LEU A 706 21.63 16.83 -28.29
N GLN A 707 21.67 18.13 -28.64
CA GLN A 707 20.46 18.98 -28.72
C GLN A 707 19.76 18.92 -30.08
N VAL A 708 20.43 18.46 -31.11
CA VAL A 708 19.91 18.36 -32.49
C VAL A 708 19.27 16.97 -32.74
N SER A 709 19.51 16.02 -31.87
CA SER A 709 18.97 14.66 -31.89
C SER A 709 17.98 14.43 -30.75
#